data_024251d8da7efff02e04ff5baa884291
#
_entry.id   024251d8da7efff02e04ff5baa884291
#
_cell.length_a   1.000
_cell.length_b   1.000
_cell.length_c   1.000
_cell.angle_alpha   90.00
_cell.angle_beta   90.00
_cell.angle_gamma   90.00
#
_symmetry.space_group_name_H-M   'P 1'
#
loop_
_entity.id
_entity.type
_entity.pdbx_description
1 polymer ?
#
loop_
_entity_poly.entity_id
_entity_poly.type
_entity_poly.pdbx_seq_one_letter_code
_entity_poly.pdbx_strand_id
1 'polypeptide(L)'
;MRRLAIFSFAFALAALCAGYLPLEGALIPLGIGCAALAALTWIPLEGQKRARRAVRWAAAGLALGVLWTAGYSALFWRPALALNDTTIRLQGTVAQWPQETDYGFSVQVRLEPESGPDIRTLLYLDEQGADLRPGDKIETVAHCSRADRSASGEEITYYTAQGVFLTARAYGRLDVERPESPPIRDWPACWTRALEESVERIFPQNVAPLAKALVTGNRTDLSDSFNTDLQRTGLTHTVAVSGSHLVLLAGLLSLLLGGSRRGTALVLIPVSILFTMMTGCTPSIVRAAIMIILLQIAPLLRRERDSATALGTALLLILLANPFSIAHVGLQLSFAAVAGILLCAGRIQEVLMARVPFQGAKRGSAGWCARSVLRFLVSTLAATVGASVLTTPLTALYFNSVPLISLLSNLLTLWAVSGLFGAGLILGGAGVLLPQAAALLARPVSLLGRYLTWSIEGLSRAPFSAITLDTPYYRMWLVFVYLLILFVLLQRGKRRWVTPICAGVSSLCLAMVLSNLSFFQGAGAVTALDVGQGQSILVRSGRFLTLVDCGGDGYDSAGDTAADYLTDRGVGRLDLLALTHFHDDHANGVAQLLRRVDVDILAIPDVEPDSALRQEIVSLAQERGTEILYIQSDTTLDLGEGRTIRLIAPLGSGETNEEGLTVLASQGEFDVLVTGDMGSDVEELLFRHTQLPDLEVLAVGHHGSQYSTSQALLDQTRPEYALISVGADNRYGHPAQETLERIATAGAEIYRTDVSGAITVQVNET
;
A
#
# COMPACT_ATOMS: atom_id res chain seq x y z
N MET A 1 38.70 -3.31 -2.10
CA MET A 1 37.85 -2.13 -2.38
C MET A 1 36.83 -2.52 -3.46
N ARG A 2 35.55 -2.43 -3.15
CA ARG A 2 34.44 -2.86 -4.01
C ARG A 2 34.13 -1.76 -5.07
N ARG A 3 34.97 -1.70 -6.12
CA ARG A 3 34.91 -0.61 -7.11
C ARG A 3 33.58 -0.54 -7.83
N LEU A 4 33.06 -1.70 -8.27
CA LEU A 4 31.78 -1.79 -8.98
C LEU A 4 30.61 -1.36 -8.07
N ALA A 5 30.59 -1.76 -6.79
CA ALA A 5 29.56 -1.31 -5.87
C ALA A 5 29.55 0.22 -5.68
N ILE A 6 30.74 0.84 -5.52
CA ILE A 6 30.85 2.30 -5.40
C ILE A 6 30.31 2.99 -6.65
N PHE A 7 30.69 2.50 -7.83
CA PHE A 7 30.18 3.00 -9.11
C PHE A 7 28.65 2.89 -9.20
N SER A 8 28.11 1.69 -8.89
CA SER A 8 26.67 1.41 -9.01
C SER A 8 25.83 2.25 -8.07
N PHE A 9 26.26 2.42 -6.81
CA PHE A 9 25.53 3.28 -5.86
C PHE A 9 25.63 4.76 -6.23
N ALA A 10 26.74 5.21 -6.79
CA ALA A 10 26.86 6.57 -7.29
C ALA A 10 25.99 6.82 -8.53
N PHE A 11 25.93 5.84 -9.44
CA PHE A 11 24.99 5.85 -10.59
C PHE A 11 23.55 5.94 -10.11
N ALA A 12 23.18 5.14 -9.10
CA ALA A 12 21.83 5.15 -8.53
C ALA A 12 21.49 6.49 -7.87
N LEU A 13 22.46 7.12 -7.20
CA LEU A 13 22.27 8.45 -6.61
C LEU A 13 21.99 9.51 -7.69
N ALA A 14 22.67 9.42 -8.84
CA ALA A 14 22.39 10.30 -9.98
C ALA A 14 20.97 10.10 -10.55
N ALA A 15 20.54 8.83 -10.71
CA ALA A 15 19.20 8.51 -11.15
C ALA A 15 18.14 8.97 -10.15
N LEU A 16 18.38 8.81 -8.83
CA LEU A 16 17.50 9.28 -7.77
C LEU A 16 17.33 10.81 -7.83
N CYS A 17 18.42 11.55 -7.90
CA CYS A 17 18.36 13.01 -8.01
C CYS A 17 17.60 13.46 -9.27
N ALA A 18 17.79 12.76 -10.38
CA ALA A 18 17.11 13.08 -11.64
C ALA A 18 15.61 12.68 -11.62
N GLY A 19 15.22 11.70 -10.79
CA GLY A 19 13.83 11.25 -10.65
C GLY A 19 12.96 12.12 -9.73
N TYR A 20 13.59 12.83 -8.77
CA TYR A 20 12.87 13.67 -7.80
C TYR A 20 13.12 15.18 -7.97
N LEU A 21 14.00 15.57 -8.87
CA LEU A 21 14.25 16.98 -9.17
C LEU A 21 13.75 17.29 -10.58
N PRO A 22 13.19 18.49 -10.83
CA PRO A 22 12.78 18.91 -12.17
C PRO A 22 13.97 18.76 -13.14
N LEU A 23 13.84 17.90 -14.13
CA LEU A 23 14.92 17.48 -15.05
C LEU A 23 15.59 18.64 -15.78
N GLU A 24 14.88 19.73 -16.02
CA GLU A 24 15.36 20.86 -16.81
C GLU A 24 16.41 21.73 -16.07
N GLY A 25 16.38 21.76 -14.72
CA GLY A 25 17.29 22.57 -13.91
C GLY A 25 18.43 21.80 -13.23
N ALA A 26 18.28 20.51 -12.99
CA ALA A 26 19.18 19.74 -12.12
C ALA A 26 20.31 19.00 -12.86
N LEU A 27 20.12 18.61 -14.12
CA LEU A 27 21.11 17.82 -14.87
C LEU A 27 22.41 18.61 -15.12
N ILE A 28 22.35 19.88 -15.42
CA ILE A 28 23.52 20.74 -15.68
C ILE A 28 24.33 20.96 -14.40
N PRO A 29 23.74 21.41 -13.27
CA PRO A 29 24.47 21.55 -12.02
C PRO A 29 25.04 20.22 -11.51
N LEU A 30 24.32 19.12 -11.65
CA LEU A 30 24.78 17.78 -11.25
C LEU A 30 25.97 17.34 -12.12
N GLY A 31 25.90 17.54 -13.43
CA GLY A 31 27.00 17.28 -14.37
C GLY A 31 28.25 18.10 -14.06
N ILE A 32 28.09 19.37 -13.74
CA ILE A 32 29.19 20.27 -13.32
C ILE A 32 29.76 19.79 -11.98
N GLY A 33 28.94 19.43 -11.00
CA GLY A 33 29.37 18.89 -9.73
C GLY A 33 30.14 17.58 -9.87
N CYS A 34 29.72 16.69 -10.76
CA CYS A 34 30.43 15.45 -11.09
C CYS A 34 31.78 15.72 -11.79
N ALA A 35 31.82 16.67 -12.70
CA ALA A 35 33.06 17.08 -13.35
C ALA A 35 34.04 17.70 -12.35
N ALA A 36 33.57 18.54 -11.44
CA ALA A 36 34.37 19.14 -10.37
C ALA A 36 34.93 18.07 -9.41
N LEU A 37 34.10 17.11 -9.01
CA LEU A 37 34.53 15.95 -8.19
C LEU A 37 35.58 15.10 -8.94
N ALA A 38 35.43 14.89 -10.23
CA ALA A 38 36.42 14.22 -11.05
C ALA A 38 37.72 15.03 -11.12
N ALA A 39 37.68 16.33 -11.32
CA ALA A 39 38.84 17.22 -11.33
C ALA A 39 39.57 17.24 -10.00
N LEU A 40 38.86 17.26 -8.86
CA LEU A 40 39.47 17.19 -7.51
C LEU A 40 40.29 15.91 -7.29
N THR A 41 40.01 14.82 -8.02
CA THR A 41 40.80 13.60 -7.94
C THR A 41 42.20 13.70 -8.54
N TRP A 42 42.48 14.75 -9.33
CA TRP A 42 43.80 15.01 -9.94
C TRP A 42 44.74 15.74 -8.99
N ILE A 43 44.23 16.38 -7.93
CA ILE A 43 45.04 17.04 -6.92
C ILE A 43 45.83 15.97 -6.12
N PRO A 44 47.18 16.05 -6.05
CA PRO A 44 48.00 15.06 -5.35
C PRO A 44 47.89 15.25 -3.83
N LEU A 45 47.03 14.46 -3.18
CA LEU A 45 46.96 14.30 -1.73
C LEU A 45 47.81 13.10 -1.36
N GLU A 46 48.96 13.32 -0.70
CA GLU A 46 49.87 12.27 -0.25
C GLU A 46 49.19 11.36 0.78
N GLY A 47 49.38 10.05 0.67
CA GLY A 47 48.87 9.06 1.62
C GLY A 47 47.46 8.48 1.34
N GLN A 48 46.62 9.03 0.44
CA GLN A 48 45.22 8.63 0.28
C GLN A 48 44.87 7.89 -1.04
N LYS A 49 45.75 7.03 -1.54
CA LYS A 49 45.56 6.29 -2.81
C LYS A 49 44.23 5.51 -2.89
N ARG A 50 43.72 4.96 -1.76
CA ARG A 50 42.47 4.21 -1.70
C ARG A 50 41.25 5.14 -1.80
N ALA A 51 41.22 6.24 -1.08
CA ALA A 51 40.15 7.23 -1.10
C ALA A 51 40.02 7.87 -2.50
N ARG A 52 41.13 8.24 -3.11
CA ARG A 52 41.17 8.80 -4.46
C ARG A 52 40.61 7.86 -5.52
N ARG A 53 40.91 6.56 -5.44
CA ARG A 53 40.29 5.56 -6.33
C ARG A 53 38.75 5.42 -6.10
N ALA A 54 38.29 5.51 -4.86
CA ALA A 54 36.88 5.48 -4.54
C ALA A 54 36.15 6.69 -5.15
N VAL A 55 36.68 7.90 -4.97
CA VAL A 55 36.14 9.14 -5.54
C VAL A 55 36.07 9.07 -7.05
N ARG A 56 37.07 8.55 -7.74
CA ARG A 56 37.07 8.36 -9.21
C ARG A 56 35.90 7.46 -9.66
N TRP A 57 35.71 6.31 -9.00
CA TRP A 57 34.63 5.39 -9.36
C TRP A 57 33.24 5.99 -9.04
N ALA A 58 33.13 6.75 -7.94
CA ALA A 58 31.90 7.47 -7.62
C ALA A 58 31.59 8.58 -8.64
N ALA A 59 32.58 9.41 -8.99
CA ALA A 59 32.41 10.46 -9.99
C ALA A 59 32.05 9.90 -11.38
N ALA A 60 32.67 8.77 -11.78
CA ALA A 60 32.33 8.10 -13.03
C ALA A 60 30.88 7.55 -12.98
N GLY A 61 30.45 6.97 -11.86
CA GLY A 61 29.08 6.49 -11.67
C GLY A 61 28.07 7.62 -11.75
N LEU A 62 28.31 8.74 -11.04
CA LEU A 62 27.44 9.93 -11.10
C LEU A 62 27.33 10.48 -12.53
N ALA A 63 28.45 10.71 -13.21
CA ALA A 63 28.45 11.27 -14.55
C ALA A 63 27.71 10.38 -15.56
N LEU A 64 27.98 9.07 -15.55
CA LEU A 64 27.30 8.12 -16.43
C LEU A 64 25.83 7.95 -16.06
N GLY A 65 25.46 8.03 -14.78
CA GLY A 65 24.06 7.99 -14.35
C GLY A 65 23.26 9.17 -14.88
N VAL A 66 23.81 10.39 -14.82
CA VAL A 66 23.15 11.59 -15.40
C VAL A 66 23.00 11.45 -16.90
N LEU A 67 24.08 11.09 -17.61
CA LEU A 67 24.03 10.94 -19.07
C LEU A 67 23.06 9.86 -19.52
N TRP A 68 23.03 8.74 -18.80
CA TRP A 68 22.10 7.65 -19.09
C TRP A 68 20.66 8.06 -18.87
N THR A 69 20.34 8.70 -17.74
CA THR A 69 18.98 9.15 -17.43
C THR A 69 18.49 10.17 -18.48
N ALA A 70 19.36 11.10 -18.88
CA ALA A 70 19.04 12.06 -19.94
C ALA A 70 18.80 11.38 -21.29
N GLY A 71 19.69 10.43 -21.68
CA GLY A 71 19.55 9.67 -22.93
C GLY A 71 18.29 8.80 -22.94
N TYR A 72 18.02 8.10 -21.85
CA TYR A 72 16.83 7.28 -21.69
C TYR A 72 15.54 8.11 -21.75
N SER A 73 15.53 9.26 -21.10
CA SER A 73 14.42 10.22 -21.16
C SER A 73 14.17 10.69 -22.60
N ALA A 74 15.23 11.01 -23.34
CA ALA A 74 15.11 11.43 -24.74
C ALA A 74 14.59 10.34 -25.68
N LEU A 75 14.90 9.06 -25.39
CA LEU A 75 14.53 7.93 -26.22
C LEU A 75 13.14 7.37 -25.96
N PHE A 76 12.67 7.38 -24.69
CA PHE A 76 11.44 6.70 -24.29
C PHE A 76 10.39 7.64 -23.69
N TRP A 77 10.77 8.56 -22.81
CA TRP A 77 9.83 9.41 -22.11
C TRP A 77 9.33 10.59 -22.95
N ARG A 78 10.25 11.33 -23.61
CA ARG A 78 9.87 12.46 -24.48
C ARG A 78 8.98 12.07 -25.65
N PRO A 79 9.22 10.96 -26.38
CA PRO A 79 8.30 10.51 -27.44
C PRO A 79 6.91 10.18 -26.91
N ALA A 80 6.80 9.57 -25.73
CA ALA A 80 5.51 9.32 -25.09
C ALA A 80 4.77 10.62 -24.73
N LEU A 81 5.49 11.62 -24.20
CA LEU A 81 4.90 12.93 -23.89
C LEU A 81 4.39 13.67 -25.14
N ALA A 82 4.96 13.43 -26.32
CA ALA A 82 4.48 14.04 -27.56
C ALA A 82 3.07 13.54 -27.95
N LEU A 83 2.62 12.41 -27.39
CA LEU A 83 1.29 11.86 -27.60
C LEU A 83 0.28 12.28 -26.51
N ASN A 84 0.71 13.09 -25.53
CA ASN A 84 -0.17 13.56 -24.49
C ASN A 84 -1.34 14.38 -25.04
N ASP A 85 -2.53 14.13 -24.52
CA ASP A 85 -3.77 14.83 -24.90
C ASP A 85 -4.10 14.72 -26.40
N THR A 86 -3.72 13.58 -27.00
CA THR A 86 -4.01 13.29 -28.40
C THR A 86 -4.88 12.04 -28.53
N THR A 87 -5.77 12.05 -29.52
CA THR A 87 -6.53 10.87 -29.91
C THR A 87 -5.85 10.24 -31.14
N ILE A 88 -5.39 9.00 -30.98
CA ILE A 88 -4.67 8.28 -32.02
C ILE A 88 -5.33 6.95 -32.36
N ARG A 89 -5.05 6.44 -33.55
CA ARG A 89 -5.29 5.04 -33.90
C ARG A 89 -4.15 4.22 -33.29
N LEU A 90 -4.47 3.56 -32.17
CA LEU A 90 -3.52 2.81 -31.41
C LEU A 90 -3.40 1.41 -31.98
N GLN A 91 -2.19 1.03 -32.39
CA GLN A 91 -1.82 -0.31 -32.80
C GLN A 91 -0.75 -0.85 -31.86
N GLY A 92 -0.94 -2.07 -31.35
CA GLY A 92 0.02 -2.64 -30.42
C GLY A 92 -0.23 -4.09 -30.09
N THR A 93 0.71 -4.67 -29.35
CA THR A 93 0.63 -6.06 -28.88
C THR A 93 0.37 -6.10 -27.39
N VAL A 94 -0.63 -6.89 -26.97
CA VAL A 94 -0.96 -7.14 -25.58
C VAL A 94 0.22 -7.80 -24.87
N ALA A 95 0.66 -7.25 -23.75
CA ALA A 95 1.84 -7.71 -23.01
C ALA A 95 1.50 -8.55 -21.78
N GLN A 96 0.35 -8.34 -21.17
CA GLN A 96 -0.10 -9.00 -19.95
C GLN A 96 -1.58 -9.33 -20.05
N TRP A 97 -2.06 -10.23 -19.17
CA TRP A 97 -3.49 -10.49 -19.04
C TRP A 97 -4.22 -9.23 -18.59
N PRO A 98 -5.47 -9.00 -19.07
CA PRO A 98 -6.31 -7.92 -18.59
C PRO A 98 -6.51 -8.01 -17.07
N GLN A 99 -6.52 -6.87 -16.43
CA GLN A 99 -6.89 -6.72 -15.03
C GLN A 99 -8.25 -6.03 -14.96
N GLU A 100 -9.17 -6.59 -14.21
CA GLU A 100 -10.46 -5.98 -13.95
C GLU A 100 -10.27 -4.70 -13.13
N THR A 101 -11.03 -3.68 -13.46
CA THR A 101 -11.07 -2.39 -12.77
C THR A 101 -12.55 -2.04 -12.58
N ASP A 102 -12.86 -1.09 -11.73
CA ASP A 102 -14.24 -0.69 -11.41
C ASP A 102 -15.08 -0.31 -12.66
N TYR A 103 -14.42 -0.02 -13.79
CA TYR A 103 -15.06 0.47 -15.02
C TYR A 103 -14.69 -0.31 -16.28
N GLY A 104 -14.33 -1.56 -16.15
CA GLY A 104 -13.92 -2.42 -17.26
C GLY A 104 -12.57 -3.05 -17.02
N PHE A 105 -11.69 -2.98 -18.01
CA PHE A 105 -10.41 -3.69 -17.96
C PHE A 105 -9.26 -2.75 -18.26
N SER A 106 -8.14 -2.96 -17.58
CA SER A 106 -6.86 -2.36 -17.91
C SER A 106 -5.89 -3.41 -18.46
N VAL A 107 -5.15 -3.07 -19.50
CA VAL A 107 -4.19 -3.99 -20.11
C VAL A 107 -2.91 -3.26 -20.50
N GLN A 108 -1.76 -3.87 -20.23
CA GLN A 108 -0.49 -3.34 -20.72
C GLN A 108 -0.29 -3.73 -22.19
N VAL A 109 -0.07 -2.72 -23.03
CA VAL A 109 0.13 -2.86 -24.46
C VAL A 109 1.51 -2.31 -24.83
N ARG A 110 2.18 -2.95 -25.76
CA ARG A 110 3.37 -2.43 -26.42
C ARG A 110 2.94 -1.77 -27.72
N LEU A 111 3.02 -0.45 -27.74
CA LEU A 111 2.79 0.30 -28.96
C LEU A 111 3.98 0.13 -29.88
N GLU A 112 3.72 -0.13 -31.14
CA GLU A 112 4.72 -0.19 -32.21
C GLU A 112 4.64 1.14 -33.01
N PRO A 113 5.39 2.19 -32.58
CA PRO A 113 5.36 3.45 -33.30
C PRO A 113 6.02 3.32 -34.69
N GLU A 114 5.59 4.11 -35.67
CA GLU A 114 6.19 4.12 -37.04
C GLU A 114 7.69 4.37 -37.00
N SER A 115 8.20 5.08 -36.01
CA SER A 115 9.64 5.32 -35.80
C SER A 115 9.97 5.39 -34.32
N GLY A 116 10.95 4.58 -33.85
CA GLY A 116 11.43 4.60 -32.49
C GLY A 116 11.25 3.25 -31.76
N PRO A 117 11.62 3.16 -30.49
CA PRO A 117 11.42 1.96 -29.68
C PRO A 117 9.97 1.80 -29.25
N ASP A 118 9.58 0.56 -28.95
CA ASP A 118 8.26 0.23 -28.42
C ASP A 118 7.98 1.01 -27.13
N ILE A 119 6.81 1.63 -27.06
CA ILE A 119 6.34 2.35 -25.88
C ILE A 119 5.37 1.46 -25.11
N ARG A 120 5.64 1.26 -23.82
CA ARG A 120 4.69 0.59 -22.94
C ARG A 120 3.60 1.57 -22.52
N THR A 121 2.37 1.16 -22.77
CA THR A 121 1.17 1.95 -22.51
C THR A 121 0.19 1.11 -21.68
N LEU A 122 -0.47 1.72 -20.73
CA LEU A 122 -1.60 1.12 -20.03
C LEU A 122 -2.88 1.54 -20.74
N LEU A 123 -3.58 0.57 -21.34
CA LEU A 123 -4.81 0.81 -22.08
C LEU A 123 -6.01 0.43 -21.22
N TYR A 124 -6.93 1.37 -21.03
CA TYR A 124 -8.21 1.16 -20.38
C TYR A 124 -9.29 0.86 -21.43
N LEU A 125 -10.03 -0.21 -21.21
CA LEU A 125 -11.06 -0.77 -22.08
C LEU A 125 -12.34 -0.99 -21.28
N ASP A 126 -13.47 -1.01 -21.97
CA ASP A 126 -14.72 -1.51 -21.46
C ASP A 126 -14.74 -3.06 -21.39
N GLU A 127 -15.89 -3.68 -21.33
CA GLU A 127 -16.07 -5.14 -21.30
C GLU A 127 -15.39 -5.88 -22.47
N GLN A 128 -15.12 -5.20 -23.61
CA GLN A 128 -14.42 -5.79 -24.75
C GLN A 128 -12.99 -6.24 -24.40
N GLY A 129 -12.42 -5.69 -23.33
CA GLY A 129 -11.09 -6.04 -22.83
C GLY A 129 -10.99 -7.42 -22.19
N ALA A 130 -12.10 -8.02 -21.74
CA ALA A 130 -12.11 -9.26 -20.95
C ALA A 130 -11.48 -10.47 -21.65
N ASP A 131 -11.64 -10.60 -22.97
CA ASP A 131 -11.18 -11.73 -23.77
C ASP A 131 -9.76 -11.59 -24.32
N LEU A 132 -9.06 -10.50 -24.03
CA LEU A 132 -7.71 -10.28 -24.52
C LEU A 132 -6.69 -11.24 -23.88
N ARG A 133 -5.68 -11.61 -24.67
CA ARG A 133 -4.61 -12.52 -24.25
C ARG A 133 -3.23 -11.93 -24.56
N PRO A 134 -2.21 -12.24 -23.76
CA PRO A 134 -0.84 -11.88 -24.09
C PRO A 134 -0.45 -12.38 -25.50
N GLY A 135 0.05 -11.49 -26.33
CA GLY A 135 0.39 -11.75 -27.72
C GLY A 135 -0.67 -11.35 -28.75
N ASP A 136 -1.91 -11.05 -28.33
CA ASP A 136 -2.94 -10.51 -29.25
C ASP A 136 -2.47 -9.17 -29.80
N LYS A 137 -2.64 -8.96 -31.10
CA LYS A 137 -2.48 -7.65 -31.72
C LYS A 137 -3.81 -6.92 -31.70
N ILE A 138 -3.79 -5.71 -31.24
CA ILE A 138 -4.99 -4.89 -31.10
C ILE A 138 -4.87 -3.61 -31.89
N GLU A 139 -6.01 -3.19 -32.40
CA GLU A 139 -6.17 -1.89 -33.03
C GLU A 139 -7.46 -1.24 -32.52
N THR A 140 -7.34 0.00 -32.03
CA THR A 140 -8.47 0.78 -31.53
C THR A 140 -8.16 2.28 -31.64
N VAL A 141 -9.18 3.12 -31.49
CA VAL A 141 -8.99 4.56 -31.32
C VAL A 141 -8.90 4.84 -29.82
N ALA A 142 -7.84 5.49 -29.39
CA ALA A 142 -7.64 5.78 -27.99
C ALA A 142 -7.17 7.23 -27.76
N HIS A 143 -7.67 7.83 -26.71
CA HIS A 143 -7.17 9.10 -26.19
C HIS A 143 -6.02 8.82 -25.24
N CYS A 144 -4.89 9.46 -25.50
CA CYS A 144 -3.66 9.24 -24.78
C CYS A 144 -3.43 10.35 -23.76
N SER A 145 -3.04 9.96 -22.55
CA SER A 145 -2.66 10.87 -21.47
C SER A 145 -1.31 10.47 -20.90
N ARG A 146 -0.57 11.42 -20.37
CA ARG A 146 0.72 11.14 -19.74
C ARG A 146 0.52 10.33 -18.45
N ALA A 147 1.38 9.34 -18.21
CA ALA A 147 1.29 8.45 -17.06
C ALA A 147 1.99 8.98 -15.80
N ASP A 148 2.69 10.12 -15.89
CA ASP A 148 3.46 10.71 -14.77
C ASP A 148 2.70 11.80 -14.02
N ARG A 149 1.41 12.02 -14.34
CA ARG A 149 0.53 12.94 -13.63
C ARG A 149 -0.86 12.35 -13.43
N SER A 150 -1.47 12.69 -12.29
CA SER A 150 -2.88 12.45 -12.02
C SER A 150 -3.78 13.39 -12.85
N ALA A 151 -5.09 13.18 -12.83
CA ALA A 151 -6.06 14.09 -13.43
C ALA A 151 -6.04 15.48 -12.76
N SER A 152 -5.75 15.55 -11.45
CA SER A 152 -5.51 16.81 -10.70
C SER A 152 -4.20 17.50 -11.05
N GLY A 153 -3.31 16.86 -11.82
CA GLY A 153 -2.00 17.39 -12.22
C GLY A 153 -0.85 17.09 -11.24
N GLU A 154 -1.08 16.30 -10.18
CA GLU A 154 -0.02 15.86 -9.28
C GLU A 154 0.95 14.88 -9.94
N GLU A 155 2.23 14.91 -9.53
CA GLU A 155 3.25 14.03 -10.09
C GLU A 155 3.12 12.61 -9.54
N ILE A 156 2.91 11.63 -10.43
CA ILE A 156 2.85 10.20 -10.12
C ILE A 156 4.08 9.48 -10.66
N THR A 157 4.85 8.86 -9.78
CA THR A 157 6.05 8.11 -10.20
C THR A 157 5.79 6.61 -10.40
N TYR A 158 4.62 6.11 -10.03
CA TYR A 158 4.29 4.68 -10.04
C TYR A 158 4.42 4.04 -11.41
N TYR A 159 3.78 4.63 -12.42
CA TYR A 159 3.78 4.09 -13.80
C TYR A 159 5.14 4.25 -14.49
N THR A 160 5.75 5.43 -14.37
CA THR A 160 7.06 5.70 -14.98
C THR A 160 8.16 4.81 -14.41
N ALA A 161 8.09 4.48 -13.12
CA ALA A 161 9.00 3.54 -12.47
C ALA A 161 8.87 2.11 -13.01
N GLN A 162 7.73 1.73 -13.57
CA GLN A 162 7.50 0.46 -14.26
C GLN A 162 7.83 0.52 -15.77
N GLY A 163 8.18 1.71 -16.29
CA GLY A 163 8.47 1.94 -17.70
C GLY A 163 7.22 2.16 -18.55
N VAL A 164 6.09 2.46 -17.91
CA VAL A 164 4.85 2.91 -18.57
C VAL A 164 4.85 4.43 -18.56
N PHE A 165 4.89 5.05 -19.73
CA PHE A 165 4.98 6.50 -19.87
C PHE A 165 3.70 7.13 -20.40
N LEU A 166 2.77 6.30 -20.86
CA LEU A 166 1.52 6.71 -21.46
C LEU A 166 0.39 5.85 -20.89
N THR A 167 -0.73 6.48 -20.55
CA THR A 167 -2.02 5.84 -20.36
C THR A 167 -2.90 6.14 -21.56
N ALA A 168 -3.81 5.23 -21.90
CA ALA A 168 -4.71 5.43 -23.03
C ALA A 168 -6.09 4.91 -22.66
N ARG A 169 -7.14 5.62 -23.07
CA ARG A 169 -8.53 5.18 -22.93
C ARG A 169 -9.08 4.91 -24.32
N ALA A 170 -9.54 3.68 -24.55
CA ALA A 170 -10.12 3.31 -25.83
C ALA A 170 -11.53 3.88 -26.00
N TYR A 171 -11.84 4.24 -27.23
CA TYR A 171 -13.15 4.69 -27.63
C TYR A 171 -13.58 3.91 -28.89
N GLY A 172 -14.73 3.26 -28.79
CA GLY A 172 -15.30 2.56 -29.92
C GLY A 172 -14.90 1.09 -30.04
N ARG A 173 -14.78 0.60 -31.28
CA ARG A 173 -14.53 -0.83 -31.52
C ARG A 173 -13.09 -1.21 -31.31
N LEU A 174 -12.90 -2.36 -30.68
CA LEU A 174 -11.61 -3.02 -30.53
C LEU A 174 -11.49 -4.12 -31.62
N ASP A 175 -10.55 -3.95 -32.52
CA ASP A 175 -10.21 -5.01 -33.49
C ASP A 175 -9.04 -5.84 -32.93
N VAL A 176 -9.22 -7.16 -32.87
CA VAL A 176 -8.27 -8.09 -32.26
C VAL A 176 -7.82 -9.12 -33.30
N GLU A 177 -6.54 -9.16 -33.59
CA GLU A 177 -5.90 -10.21 -34.38
C GLU A 177 -5.18 -11.19 -33.44
N ARG A 178 -5.73 -12.39 -33.30
CA ARG A 178 -5.18 -13.42 -32.42
C ARG A 178 -4.25 -14.34 -33.17
N PRO A 179 -2.98 -14.48 -32.78
CA PRO A 179 -2.06 -15.42 -33.41
C PRO A 179 -2.49 -16.88 -33.09
N GLU A 180 -2.24 -17.82 -34.02
CA GLU A 180 -2.54 -19.25 -33.82
C GLU A 180 -1.85 -19.83 -32.58
N SER A 181 -0.66 -19.33 -32.23
CA SER A 181 0.06 -19.67 -31.01
C SER A 181 0.70 -18.43 -30.38
N PRO A 182 0.68 -18.31 -29.04
CA PRO A 182 1.31 -17.17 -28.39
C PRO A 182 2.82 -17.12 -28.72
N PRO A 183 3.40 -15.94 -28.91
CA PRO A 183 4.83 -15.77 -29.07
C PRO A 183 5.62 -16.34 -27.88
N ILE A 184 6.82 -16.88 -28.13
CA ILE A 184 7.66 -17.53 -27.09
C ILE A 184 7.88 -16.60 -25.87
N ARG A 185 7.98 -15.29 -26.11
CA ARG A 185 8.16 -14.29 -25.05
C ARG A 185 6.99 -14.21 -24.08
N ASP A 186 5.78 -14.59 -24.52
CA ASP A 186 4.53 -14.48 -23.73
C ASP A 186 4.14 -15.84 -23.10
N TRP A 187 4.87 -16.93 -23.39
CA TRP A 187 4.69 -18.23 -22.74
C TRP A 187 4.72 -18.18 -21.20
N PRO A 188 5.65 -17.44 -20.55
CA PRO A 188 5.63 -17.33 -19.08
C PRO A 188 4.29 -16.82 -18.53
N ALA A 189 3.65 -15.85 -19.18
CA ALA A 189 2.34 -15.35 -18.77
C ALA A 189 1.23 -16.39 -18.93
N CYS A 190 1.28 -17.21 -20.00
CA CYS A 190 0.36 -18.32 -20.20
C CYS A 190 0.56 -19.43 -19.17
N TRP A 191 1.82 -19.73 -18.79
CA TRP A 191 2.11 -20.72 -17.75
C TRP A 191 1.70 -20.24 -16.37
N THR A 192 1.84 -18.94 -16.09
CA THR A 192 1.34 -18.37 -14.83
C THR A 192 -0.16 -18.58 -14.72
N ARG A 193 -0.92 -18.25 -15.76
CA ARG A 193 -2.37 -18.45 -15.77
C ARG A 193 -2.77 -19.91 -15.56
N ALA A 194 -2.11 -20.83 -16.27
CA ALA A 194 -2.35 -22.27 -16.10
C ALA A 194 -2.02 -22.75 -14.67
N LEU A 195 -0.99 -22.18 -14.05
CA LEU A 195 -0.62 -22.46 -12.67
C LEU A 195 -1.65 -21.90 -11.68
N GLU A 196 -2.14 -20.67 -11.90
CA GLU A 196 -3.20 -20.03 -11.10
C GLU A 196 -4.49 -20.85 -11.12
N GLU A 197 -4.99 -21.20 -12.31
CA GLU A 197 -6.17 -22.04 -12.49
C GLU A 197 -6.00 -23.43 -11.85
N SER A 198 -4.78 -23.99 -11.91
CA SER A 198 -4.48 -25.23 -11.23
C SER A 198 -4.53 -25.09 -9.71
N VAL A 199 -3.95 -24.04 -9.14
CA VAL A 199 -3.97 -23.76 -7.69
C VAL A 199 -5.40 -23.56 -7.20
N GLU A 200 -6.21 -22.79 -7.92
CA GLU A 200 -7.63 -22.57 -7.59
C GLU A 200 -8.44 -23.87 -7.59
N ARG A 201 -8.15 -24.77 -8.53
CA ARG A 201 -8.83 -26.08 -8.66
C ARG A 201 -8.45 -27.07 -7.57
N ILE A 202 -7.19 -27.09 -7.11
CA ILE A 202 -6.68 -28.11 -6.17
C ILE A 202 -6.78 -27.71 -4.71
N PHE A 203 -6.75 -26.41 -4.37
CA PHE A 203 -6.88 -25.93 -3.01
C PHE A 203 -8.33 -25.56 -2.66
N PRO A 204 -8.75 -25.69 -1.38
CA PRO A 204 -10.05 -25.19 -0.93
C PRO A 204 -10.18 -23.67 -1.12
N GLN A 205 -11.42 -23.18 -1.36
CA GLN A 205 -11.70 -21.77 -1.63
C GLN A 205 -11.14 -20.79 -0.58
N ASN A 206 -11.12 -21.17 0.69
CA ASN A 206 -10.57 -20.35 1.77
C ASN A 206 -9.03 -20.34 1.87
N VAL A 207 -8.32 -21.08 1.00
CA VAL A 207 -6.84 -21.15 0.97
C VAL A 207 -6.30 -20.82 -0.40
N ALA A 208 -7.07 -21.07 -1.45
CA ALA A 208 -6.65 -20.88 -2.83
C ALA A 208 -6.16 -19.45 -3.12
N PRO A 209 -6.83 -18.36 -2.67
CA PRO A 209 -6.36 -17.00 -2.89
C PRO A 209 -4.96 -16.74 -2.30
N LEU A 210 -4.73 -17.16 -1.05
CA LEU A 210 -3.43 -17.02 -0.41
C LEU A 210 -2.35 -17.88 -1.08
N ALA A 211 -2.68 -19.11 -1.46
CA ALA A 211 -1.74 -19.98 -2.16
C ALA A 211 -1.38 -19.44 -3.54
N LYS A 212 -2.36 -18.90 -4.30
CA LYS A 212 -2.18 -18.23 -5.58
C LYS A 212 -1.26 -17.01 -5.42
N ALA A 213 -1.55 -16.13 -4.47
CA ALA A 213 -0.75 -14.94 -4.20
C ALA A 213 0.70 -15.29 -3.82
N LEU A 214 0.93 -16.33 -3.02
CA LEU A 214 2.28 -16.78 -2.66
C LEU A 214 3.05 -17.35 -3.85
N VAL A 215 2.40 -18.09 -4.74
CA VAL A 215 3.07 -18.82 -5.84
C VAL A 215 3.31 -17.92 -7.05
N THR A 216 2.36 -17.06 -7.41
CA THR A 216 2.43 -16.22 -8.63
C THR A 216 2.59 -14.74 -8.35
N GLY A 217 2.23 -14.28 -7.14
CA GLY A 217 2.19 -12.87 -6.77
C GLY A 217 0.85 -12.19 -7.08
N ASN A 218 -0.09 -12.93 -7.65
CA ASN A 218 -1.43 -12.42 -7.95
C ASN A 218 -2.26 -12.34 -6.66
N ARG A 219 -2.71 -11.14 -6.30
CA ARG A 219 -3.44 -10.84 -5.05
C ARG A 219 -4.87 -10.42 -5.28
N THR A 220 -5.36 -10.44 -6.51
CA THR A 220 -6.69 -9.93 -6.87
C THR A 220 -7.82 -10.59 -6.09
N ASP A 221 -7.65 -11.84 -5.66
CA ASP A 221 -8.68 -12.60 -4.93
C ASP A 221 -8.52 -12.49 -3.40
N LEU A 222 -7.53 -11.75 -2.90
CA LEU A 222 -7.42 -11.48 -1.47
C LEU A 222 -8.40 -10.36 -1.10
N SER A 223 -9.18 -10.59 -0.04
CA SER A 223 -10.07 -9.52 0.45
C SER A 223 -9.28 -8.32 0.97
N ASP A 224 -9.87 -7.13 0.90
CA ASP A 224 -9.26 -5.91 1.41
C ASP A 224 -8.97 -6.01 2.90
N SER A 225 -9.89 -6.62 3.66
CA SER A 225 -9.68 -6.88 5.08
C SER A 225 -8.43 -7.73 5.35
N PHE A 226 -8.16 -8.75 4.53
CA PHE A 226 -6.97 -9.58 4.68
C PHE A 226 -5.68 -8.84 4.22
N ASN A 227 -5.78 -7.97 3.21
CA ASN A 227 -4.68 -7.09 2.82
C ASN A 227 -4.30 -6.13 3.96
N THR A 228 -5.28 -5.54 4.65
CA THR A 228 -5.07 -4.73 5.85
C THR A 228 -4.43 -5.53 6.98
N ASP A 229 -4.88 -6.76 7.23
CA ASP A 229 -4.28 -7.66 8.23
C ASP A 229 -2.80 -7.95 7.91
N LEU A 230 -2.46 -8.13 6.64
CA LEU A 230 -1.08 -8.28 6.17
C LEU A 230 -0.24 -7.01 6.40
N GLN A 231 -0.80 -5.83 6.18
CA GLN A 231 -0.12 -4.55 6.44
C GLN A 231 0.14 -4.38 7.93
N ARG A 232 -0.88 -4.54 8.77
CA ARG A 232 -0.80 -4.38 10.23
C ARG A 232 0.17 -5.35 10.90
N THR A 233 0.28 -6.58 10.36
CA THR A 233 1.24 -7.59 10.83
C THR A 233 2.63 -7.43 10.22
N GLY A 234 2.80 -6.55 9.24
CA GLY A 234 4.06 -6.33 8.50
C GLY A 234 4.43 -7.50 7.58
N LEU A 235 3.45 -8.31 7.17
CA LEU A 235 3.63 -9.50 6.34
C LEU A 235 3.33 -9.29 4.86
N THR A 236 2.93 -8.10 4.43
CA THR A 236 2.65 -7.76 3.02
C THR A 236 3.78 -8.20 2.09
N HIS A 237 5.04 -8.07 2.55
CA HIS A 237 6.23 -8.46 1.80
C HIS A 237 6.38 -9.98 1.59
N THR A 238 5.66 -10.81 2.36
CA THR A 238 5.70 -12.28 2.24
C THR A 238 4.76 -12.79 1.17
N VAL A 239 3.66 -12.10 0.93
CA VAL A 239 2.66 -12.41 -0.12
C VAL A 239 3.08 -11.79 -1.46
N ALA A 240 3.77 -10.65 -1.44
CA ALA A 240 4.47 -10.16 -2.63
C ALA A 240 5.62 -11.12 -2.98
N VAL A 241 5.63 -11.62 -4.21
CA VAL A 241 6.74 -12.48 -4.64
C VAL A 241 8.05 -11.71 -4.50
N SER A 242 8.93 -12.25 -3.68
CA SER A 242 10.13 -11.57 -3.20
C SER A 242 11.38 -12.44 -3.35
N GLY A 243 12.53 -11.87 -2.99
CA GLY A 243 13.80 -12.61 -3.00
C GLY A 243 13.80 -13.87 -2.12
N SER A 244 12.96 -13.94 -1.08
CA SER A 244 12.82 -15.12 -0.24
C SER A 244 12.28 -16.32 -1.01
N HIS A 245 11.33 -16.14 -1.91
CA HIS A 245 10.77 -17.19 -2.77
C HIS A 245 11.84 -17.80 -3.69
N LEU A 246 12.69 -16.97 -4.28
CA LEU A 246 13.83 -17.46 -5.07
C LEU A 246 14.89 -18.20 -4.24
N VAL A 247 15.14 -17.76 -3.01
CA VAL A 247 16.04 -18.45 -2.08
C VAL A 247 15.46 -19.81 -1.68
N LEU A 248 14.14 -19.88 -1.43
CA LEU A 248 13.43 -21.13 -1.14
C LEU A 248 13.49 -22.09 -2.35
N LEU A 249 13.24 -21.58 -3.54
CA LEU A 249 13.35 -22.33 -4.79
C LEU A 249 14.77 -22.86 -5.00
N ALA A 250 15.79 -22.03 -4.73
CA ALA A 250 17.20 -22.43 -4.77
C ALA A 250 17.52 -23.55 -3.76
N GLY A 251 16.97 -23.46 -2.56
CA GLY A 251 17.08 -24.49 -1.53
C GLY A 251 16.45 -25.80 -1.94
N LEU A 252 15.24 -25.74 -2.47
CA LEU A 252 14.50 -26.92 -2.97
C LEU A 252 15.25 -27.61 -4.11
N LEU A 253 15.68 -26.86 -5.11
CA LEU A 253 16.47 -27.41 -6.23
C LEU A 253 17.82 -27.98 -5.78
N SER A 254 18.49 -27.32 -4.84
CA SER A 254 19.74 -27.85 -4.27
C SER A 254 19.55 -29.19 -3.55
N LEU A 255 18.41 -29.35 -2.85
CA LEU A 255 18.03 -30.59 -2.19
C LEU A 255 17.78 -31.69 -3.21
N LEU A 256 16.99 -31.41 -4.24
CA LEU A 256 16.65 -32.39 -5.32
C LEU A 256 17.87 -32.84 -6.13
N LEU A 257 18.86 -31.93 -6.32
CA LEU A 257 20.08 -32.20 -7.08
C LEU A 257 21.24 -32.76 -6.22
N GLY A 258 20.93 -33.22 -5.01
CA GLY A 258 21.92 -33.86 -4.13
C GLY A 258 23.06 -32.95 -3.68
N GLY A 259 22.87 -31.63 -3.65
CA GLY A 259 23.84 -30.63 -3.20
C GLY A 259 25.01 -30.38 -4.17
N SER A 260 24.94 -30.87 -5.41
CA SER A 260 25.93 -30.59 -6.45
C SER A 260 25.96 -29.11 -6.81
N ARG A 261 27.05 -28.40 -6.47
CA ARG A 261 27.17 -26.95 -6.74
C ARG A 261 27.04 -26.59 -8.22
N ARG A 262 27.63 -27.39 -9.12
CA ARG A 262 27.56 -27.13 -10.57
C ARG A 262 26.19 -27.47 -11.13
N GLY A 263 25.63 -28.64 -10.76
CA GLY A 263 24.29 -29.04 -11.16
C GLY A 263 23.23 -28.06 -10.69
N THR A 264 23.31 -27.64 -9.42
CA THR A 264 22.39 -26.61 -8.88
C THR A 264 22.50 -25.29 -9.64
N ALA A 265 23.70 -24.79 -9.94
CA ALA A 265 23.86 -23.55 -10.68
C ALA A 265 23.29 -23.66 -12.11
N LEU A 266 23.53 -24.78 -12.80
CA LEU A 266 23.09 -24.99 -14.18
C LEU A 266 21.54 -24.98 -14.30
N VAL A 267 20.85 -25.54 -13.30
CA VAL A 267 19.37 -25.60 -13.28
C VAL A 267 18.77 -24.34 -12.68
N LEU A 268 19.38 -23.81 -11.61
CA LEU A 268 18.82 -22.67 -10.88
C LEU A 268 18.84 -21.37 -11.70
N ILE A 269 19.85 -21.16 -12.56
CA ILE A 269 19.92 -19.97 -13.39
C ILE A 269 18.72 -19.87 -14.35
N PRO A 270 18.45 -20.84 -15.24
CA PRO A 270 17.29 -20.77 -16.14
C PRO A 270 15.96 -20.79 -15.38
N VAL A 271 15.84 -21.56 -14.30
CA VAL A 271 14.62 -21.57 -13.46
C VAL A 271 14.37 -20.22 -12.79
N SER A 272 15.43 -19.54 -12.32
CA SER A 272 15.27 -18.19 -11.75
C SER A 272 14.82 -17.17 -12.78
N ILE A 273 15.34 -17.25 -14.00
CA ILE A 273 14.91 -16.38 -15.11
C ILE A 273 13.43 -16.65 -15.43
N LEU A 274 13.08 -17.92 -15.63
CA LEU A 274 11.70 -18.31 -15.93
C LEU A 274 10.73 -17.86 -14.84
N PHE A 275 11.03 -18.17 -13.57
CA PHE A 275 10.19 -17.76 -12.44
C PHE A 275 10.05 -16.24 -12.34
N THR A 276 11.11 -15.47 -12.62
CA THR A 276 11.05 -14.01 -12.67
C THR A 276 10.11 -13.51 -13.76
N MET A 277 10.11 -14.16 -14.94
CA MET A 277 9.19 -13.82 -16.03
C MET A 277 7.75 -14.20 -15.70
N MET A 278 7.53 -15.35 -15.08
CA MET A 278 6.20 -15.82 -14.63
C MET A 278 5.57 -14.88 -13.59
N THR A 279 6.37 -14.28 -12.73
CA THR A 279 5.89 -13.36 -11.66
C THR A 279 5.86 -11.89 -12.07
N GLY A 280 5.85 -11.59 -13.38
CA GLY A 280 5.67 -10.24 -13.92
C GLY A 280 6.90 -9.33 -13.82
N CYS A 281 8.10 -9.88 -13.60
CA CYS A 281 9.35 -9.12 -13.56
C CYS A 281 9.33 -7.94 -12.56
N THR A 282 8.67 -8.09 -11.42
CA THR A 282 8.67 -7.00 -10.42
C THR A 282 10.10 -6.66 -9.97
N PRO A 283 10.41 -5.40 -9.63
CA PRO A 283 11.78 -4.99 -9.30
C PRO A 283 12.41 -5.79 -8.17
N SER A 284 11.63 -6.26 -7.20
CA SER A 284 12.10 -7.07 -6.07
C SER A 284 12.60 -8.45 -6.51
N ILE A 285 11.85 -9.13 -7.39
CA ILE A 285 12.23 -10.47 -7.89
C ILE A 285 13.38 -10.37 -8.89
N VAL A 286 13.38 -9.36 -9.78
CA VAL A 286 14.48 -9.11 -10.74
C VAL A 286 15.79 -8.90 -9.99
N ARG A 287 15.81 -8.06 -8.95
CA ARG A 287 16.99 -7.90 -8.09
C ARG A 287 17.46 -9.24 -7.52
N ALA A 288 16.56 -10.04 -6.96
CA ALA A 288 16.90 -11.31 -6.34
C ALA A 288 17.43 -12.31 -7.36
N ALA A 289 16.84 -12.39 -8.55
CA ALA A 289 17.31 -13.23 -9.65
C ALA A 289 18.73 -12.85 -10.08
N ILE A 290 18.99 -11.56 -10.33
CA ILE A 290 20.33 -11.09 -10.69
C ILE A 290 21.35 -11.44 -9.61
N MET A 291 21.01 -11.19 -8.33
CA MET A 291 21.91 -11.52 -7.22
C MET A 291 22.19 -13.02 -7.12
N ILE A 292 21.17 -13.87 -7.23
CA ILE A 292 21.32 -15.33 -7.20
C ILE A 292 22.20 -15.79 -8.37
N ILE A 293 21.91 -15.32 -9.59
CA ILE A 293 22.67 -15.67 -10.79
C ILE A 293 24.16 -15.27 -10.58
N LEU A 294 24.45 -14.07 -10.14
CA LEU A 294 25.82 -13.61 -9.90
C LEU A 294 26.52 -14.43 -8.82
N LEU A 295 25.81 -14.76 -7.72
CA LEU A 295 26.36 -15.58 -6.64
C LEU A 295 26.55 -17.04 -7.03
N GLN A 296 25.82 -17.57 -8.02
CA GLN A 296 26.03 -18.91 -8.56
C GLN A 296 27.13 -18.94 -9.63
N ILE A 297 27.25 -17.89 -10.44
CA ILE A 297 28.31 -17.80 -11.47
C ILE A 297 29.69 -17.57 -10.84
N ALA A 298 29.79 -16.79 -9.74
CA ALA A 298 31.06 -16.45 -9.12
C ALA A 298 31.94 -17.68 -8.82
N PRO A 299 31.49 -18.77 -8.17
CA PRO A 299 32.30 -19.97 -7.95
C PRO A 299 32.66 -20.72 -9.25
N LEU A 300 31.80 -20.66 -10.28
CA LEU A 300 32.10 -21.26 -11.58
C LEU A 300 33.28 -20.56 -12.26
N LEU A 301 33.37 -19.25 -12.07
CA LEU A 301 34.49 -18.41 -12.54
C LEU A 301 35.69 -18.36 -11.55
N ARG A 302 35.70 -19.23 -10.52
CA ARG A 302 36.72 -19.24 -9.46
C ARG A 302 36.87 -17.90 -8.74
N ARG A 303 35.75 -17.17 -8.55
CA ARG A 303 35.65 -15.92 -7.80
C ARG A 303 34.97 -16.11 -6.46
N GLU A 304 35.32 -15.29 -5.49
CA GLU A 304 34.60 -15.25 -4.22
C GLU A 304 33.21 -14.64 -4.36
N ARG A 305 32.27 -15.13 -3.56
CA ARG A 305 30.91 -14.59 -3.47
C ARG A 305 30.96 -13.27 -2.68
N ASP A 306 30.61 -12.14 -3.31
CA ASP A 306 30.50 -10.84 -2.63
C ASP A 306 29.08 -10.29 -2.81
N SER A 307 28.26 -10.43 -1.77
CA SER A 307 26.85 -10.01 -1.77
C SER A 307 26.67 -8.51 -1.96
N ALA A 308 27.61 -7.67 -1.47
CA ALA A 308 27.51 -6.23 -1.63
C ALA A 308 27.81 -5.79 -3.09
N THR A 309 28.76 -6.45 -3.75
CA THR A 309 29.01 -6.22 -5.18
C THR A 309 27.85 -6.75 -6.02
N ALA A 310 27.27 -7.91 -5.68
CA ALA A 310 26.09 -8.45 -6.35
C ALA A 310 24.88 -7.51 -6.21
N LEU A 311 24.65 -6.94 -5.02
CA LEU A 311 23.59 -5.97 -4.77
C LEU A 311 23.79 -4.70 -5.62
N GLY A 312 25.00 -4.12 -5.62
CA GLY A 312 25.30 -2.95 -6.45
C GLY A 312 25.15 -3.22 -7.94
N THR A 313 25.58 -4.41 -8.41
CA THR A 313 25.42 -4.81 -9.82
C THR A 313 23.96 -5.00 -10.19
N ALA A 314 23.14 -5.59 -9.33
CA ALA A 314 21.71 -5.73 -9.56
C ALA A 314 21.04 -4.35 -9.69
N LEU A 315 21.38 -3.41 -8.80
CA LEU A 315 20.89 -2.03 -8.88
C LEU A 315 21.25 -1.38 -10.22
N LEU A 316 22.53 -1.48 -10.61
CA LEU A 316 23.00 -0.91 -11.87
C LEU A 316 22.24 -1.49 -13.08
N LEU A 317 22.06 -2.81 -13.15
CA LEU A 317 21.40 -3.45 -14.27
C LEU A 317 19.91 -3.06 -14.36
N ILE A 318 19.23 -2.93 -13.22
CA ILE A 318 17.84 -2.46 -13.18
C ILE A 318 17.75 -1.02 -13.68
N LEU A 319 18.63 -0.13 -13.20
CA LEU A 319 18.64 1.28 -13.60
C LEU A 319 19.13 1.51 -15.05
N LEU A 320 19.92 0.59 -15.59
CA LEU A 320 20.24 0.59 -17.02
C LEU A 320 19.03 0.19 -17.88
N ALA A 321 18.15 -0.67 -17.39
CA ALA A 321 16.92 -1.02 -18.07
C ALA A 321 15.87 0.11 -18.00
N ASN A 322 15.72 0.74 -16.82
CA ASN A 322 14.86 1.91 -16.62
C ASN A 322 15.39 2.74 -15.42
N PRO A 323 15.98 3.92 -15.65
CA PRO A 323 16.49 4.76 -14.56
C PRO A 323 15.39 5.28 -13.63
N PHE A 324 14.15 5.45 -14.12
CA PHE A 324 13.01 5.88 -13.30
C PHE A 324 12.56 4.80 -12.30
N SER A 325 12.96 3.54 -12.48
CA SER A 325 12.70 2.47 -11.50
C SER A 325 13.22 2.78 -10.11
N ILE A 326 14.14 3.73 -9.93
CA ILE A 326 14.64 4.17 -8.63
C ILE A 326 13.51 4.74 -7.75
N ALA A 327 12.47 5.34 -8.35
CA ALA A 327 11.30 5.85 -7.65
C ALA A 327 10.32 4.75 -7.21
N HIS A 328 10.48 3.52 -7.69
CA HIS A 328 9.59 2.41 -7.32
C HIS A 328 9.75 2.03 -5.86
N VAL A 329 8.70 2.21 -5.06
CA VAL A 329 8.70 1.93 -3.60
C VAL A 329 9.18 0.51 -3.28
N GLY A 330 8.69 -0.50 -4.03
CA GLY A 330 9.13 -1.89 -3.88
C GLY A 330 10.62 -2.11 -4.15
N LEU A 331 11.22 -1.36 -5.09
CA LEU A 331 12.67 -1.39 -5.30
C LEU A 331 13.41 -0.83 -4.10
N GLN A 332 13.03 0.35 -3.63
CA GLN A 332 13.66 1.02 -2.50
C GLN A 332 13.60 0.17 -1.23
N LEU A 333 12.41 -0.35 -0.88
CA LEU A 333 12.22 -1.24 0.27
C LEU A 333 13.04 -2.52 0.15
N SER A 334 13.06 -3.11 -1.04
CA SER A 334 13.79 -4.34 -1.30
C SER A 334 15.31 -4.18 -1.17
N PHE A 335 15.88 -3.06 -1.66
CA PHE A 335 17.30 -2.74 -1.51
C PHE A 335 17.65 -2.35 -0.08
N ALA A 336 16.81 -1.56 0.58
CA ALA A 336 16.96 -1.20 2.00
C ALA A 336 16.96 -2.45 2.89
N ALA A 337 16.05 -3.39 2.68
CA ALA A 337 15.99 -4.65 3.43
C ALA A 337 17.29 -5.44 3.32
N VAL A 338 17.78 -5.67 2.09
CA VAL A 338 19.03 -6.43 1.90
C VAL A 338 20.23 -5.68 2.42
N ALA A 339 20.32 -4.37 2.22
CA ALA A 339 21.39 -3.56 2.79
C ALA A 339 21.39 -3.63 4.33
N GLY A 340 20.22 -3.53 4.96
CA GLY A 340 20.05 -3.65 6.40
C GLY A 340 20.48 -5.04 6.93
N ILE A 341 20.07 -6.12 6.24
CA ILE A 341 20.51 -7.48 6.56
C ILE A 341 22.03 -7.60 6.46
N LEU A 342 22.64 -7.14 5.37
CA LEU A 342 24.09 -7.22 5.16
C LEU A 342 24.89 -6.42 6.19
N LEU A 343 24.36 -5.30 6.67
CA LEU A 343 25.03 -4.43 7.64
C LEU A 343 24.85 -4.90 9.09
N CYS A 344 23.65 -5.40 9.45
CA CYS A 344 23.26 -5.59 10.84
C CYS A 344 23.10 -7.06 11.24
N ALA A 345 22.49 -7.91 10.37
CA ALA A 345 22.04 -9.24 10.78
C ALA A 345 23.17 -10.16 11.27
N GLY A 346 24.33 -10.14 10.61
CA GLY A 346 25.47 -10.97 11.01
C GLY A 346 25.92 -10.70 12.46
N ARG A 347 26.05 -9.42 12.83
CA ARG A 347 26.45 -9.03 14.20
C ARG A 347 25.40 -9.39 15.24
N ILE A 348 24.12 -9.18 14.91
CA ILE A 348 22.97 -9.53 15.78
C ILE A 348 22.99 -11.05 16.01
N GLN A 349 23.13 -11.83 14.94
CA GLN A 349 23.17 -13.28 15.01
C GLN A 349 24.33 -13.79 15.86
N GLU A 350 25.54 -13.25 15.70
CA GLU A 350 26.73 -13.62 16.49
C GLU A 350 26.49 -13.38 17.99
N VAL A 351 25.96 -12.20 18.35
CA VAL A 351 25.71 -11.84 19.76
C VAL A 351 24.65 -12.75 20.38
N LEU A 352 23.58 -13.04 19.64
CA LEU A 352 22.48 -13.90 20.15
C LEU A 352 22.92 -15.37 20.21
N MET A 353 23.62 -15.87 19.18
CA MET A 353 24.12 -17.25 19.14
C MET A 353 25.13 -17.56 20.24
N ALA A 354 25.90 -16.57 20.69
CA ALA A 354 26.82 -16.74 21.83
C ALA A 354 26.10 -17.08 23.14
N ARG A 355 24.79 -16.77 23.23
CA ARG A 355 23.94 -17.06 24.41
C ARG A 355 23.12 -18.34 24.26
N VAL A 356 23.10 -18.96 23.07
CA VAL A 356 22.34 -20.19 22.81
C VAL A 356 23.00 -21.36 23.51
N PRO A 357 22.27 -22.15 24.32
CA PRO A 357 22.77 -23.35 24.99
C PRO A 357 23.08 -24.48 23.99
N PHE A 358 23.57 -25.60 24.51
CA PHE A 358 23.88 -26.82 23.75
C PHE A 358 25.06 -26.68 22.76
N GLN A 359 26.01 -25.83 23.03
CA GLN A 359 27.25 -25.76 22.25
C GLN A 359 27.98 -27.11 22.32
N GLY A 360 28.31 -27.72 21.17
CA GLY A 360 28.94 -29.04 21.11
C GLY A 360 28.02 -30.27 21.17
N ALA A 361 26.69 -30.11 21.15
CA ALA A 361 25.75 -31.21 21.08
C ALA A 361 25.98 -32.12 19.84
N LYS A 362 26.01 -33.45 20.05
CA LYS A 362 26.23 -34.42 18.97
C LYS A 362 25.06 -34.40 17.97
N ARG A 363 25.41 -34.55 16.66
CA ARG A 363 24.42 -34.60 15.58
C ARG A 363 23.40 -35.72 15.85
N GLY A 364 22.10 -35.39 15.74
CA GLY A 364 20.99 -36.31 16.01
C GLY A 364 20.55 -36.40 17.47
N SER A 365 21.23 -35.75 18.43
CA SER A 365 20.76 -35.66 19.81
C SER A 365 19.66 -34.62 19.96
N ALA A 366 18.82 -34.74 21.03
CA ALA A 366 17.82 -33.75 21.36
C ALA A 366 18.41 -32.33 21.52
N GLY A 367 19.62 -32.22 22.12
CA GLY A 367 20.34 -30.94 22.21
C GLY A 367 20.75 -30.38 20.84
N TRP A 368 21.13 -31.22 19.90
CA TRP A 368 21.39 -30.79 18.52
C TRP A 368 20.13 -30.29 17.81
N CYS A 369 19.01 -30.99 17.95
CA CYS A 369 17.71 -30.57 17.43
C CYS A 369 17.29 -29.21 18.04
N ALA A 370 17.34 -29.08 19.37
CA ALA A 370 17.02 -27.84 20.06
C ALA A 370 17.92 -26.67 19.60
N ARG A 371 19.23 -26.90 19.45
CA ARG A 371 20.16 -25.90 18.94
C ARG A 371 19.85 -25.51 17.48
N SER A 372 19.43 -26.45 16.63
CA SER A 372 19.07 -26.19 15.24
C SER A 372 17.83 -25.31 15.14
N VAL A 373 16.82 -25.58 15.96
CA VAL A 373 15.61 -24.75 16.08
C VAL A 373 15.98 -23.35 16.59
N LEU A 374 16.74 -23.25 17.69
CA LEU A 374 17.16 -21.96 18.24
C LEU A 374 18.01 -21.17 17.24
N ARG A 375 18.86 -21.83 16.45
CA ARG A 375 19.63 -21.18 15.37
C ARG A 375 18.71 -20.62 14.30
N PHE A 376 17.68 -21.36 13.91
CA PHE A 376 16.68 -20.89 12.94
C PHE A 376 15.95 -19.66 13.48
N LEU A 377 15.45 -19.70 14.72
CA LEU A 377 14.76 -18.60 15.37
C LEU A 377 15.66 -17.34 15.47
N VAL A 378 16.90 -17.53 15.92
CA VAL A 378 17.87 -16.41 16.04
C VAL A 378 18.22 -15.83 14.66
N SER A 379 18.39 -16.67 13.63
CA SER A 379 18.69 -16.16 12.28
C SER A 379 17.51 -15.39 11.69
N THR A 380 16.28 -15.87 11.88
CA THR A 380 15.07 -15.18 11.44
C THR A 380 14.92 -13.84 12.15
N LEU A 381 15.07 -13.82 13.47
CA LEU A 381 15.02 -12.59 14.26
C LEU A 381 16.09 -11.58 13.82
N ALA A 382 17.34 -12.04 13.65
CA ALA A 382 18.45 -11.19 13.22
C ALA A 382 18.22 -10.61 11.81
N ALA A 383 17.68 -11.41 10.90
CA ALA A 383 17.34 -10.96 9.55
C ALA A 383 16.20 -9.94 9.56
N THR A 384 15.12 -10.21 10.32
CA THR A 384 13.97 -9.29 10.45
C THR A 384 14.41 -7.95 11.05
N VAL A 385 15.12 -7.96 12.18
CA VAL A 385 15.64 -6.72 12.79
C VAL A 385 16.59 -6.00 11.83
N GLY A 386 17.47 -6.74 11.17
CA GLY A 386 18.41 -6.17 10.21
C GLY A 386 17.71 -5.47 9.06
N ALA A 387 16.70 -6.10 8.49
CA ALA A 387 15.87 -5.51 7.44
C ALA A 387 15.13 -4.27 7.93
N SER A 388 14.41 -4.40 9.06
CA SER A 388 13.54 -3.35 9.61
C SER A 388 14.27 -2.04 9.91
N VAL A 389 15.56 -2.10 10.32
CA VAL A 389 16.36 -0.88 10.60
C VAL A 389 16.38 0.09 9.42
N LEU A 390 16.41 -0.40 8.18
CA LEU A 390 16.42 0.46 7.00
C LEU A 390 15.08 0.54 6.27
N THR A 391 14.19 -0.43 6.47
CA THR A 391 12.87 -0.39 5.80
C THR A 391 11.84 0.41 6.58
N THR A 392 11.87 0.42 7.91
CA THR A 392 10.87 1.14 8.72
C THR A 392 10.76 2.64 8.40
N PRO A 393 11.86 3.41 8.18
CA PRO A 393 11.70 4.81 7.79
C PRO A 393 11.02 4.99 6.42
N LEU A 394 11.27 4.05 5.50
CA LEU A 394 10.64 4.08 4.18
C LEU A 394 9.16 3.67 4.24
N THR A 395 8.85 2.62 5.04
CA THR A 395 7.44 2.25 5.29
C THR A 395 6.67 3.38 5.95
N ALA A 396 7.27 4.02 6.94
CA ALA A 396 6.71 5.20 7.59
C ALA A 396 6.46 6.36 6.62
N LEU A 397 7.38 6.57 5.67
CA LEU A 397 7.27 7.65 4.68
C LEU A 397 6.20 7.37 3.62
N TYR A 398 6.12 6.13 3.12
CA TYR A 398 5.25 5.78 1.99
C TYR A 398 3.86 5.28 2.40
N PHE A 399 3.75 4.61 3.53
CA PHE A 399 2.51 3.97 4.00
C PHE A 399 2.00 4.56 5.31
N ASN A 400 2.65 5.62 5.80
CA ASN A 400 2.28 6.29 7.06
C ASN A 400 2.08 5.32 8.26
N SER A 401 2.60 4.10 8.18
CA SER A 401 2.36 3.01 9.14
C SER A 401 3.64 2.30 9.55
N VAL A 402 3.69 1.87 10.82
CA VAL A 402 4.78 1.08 11.40
C VAL A 402 4.22 -0.16 12.10
N PRO A 403 4.38 -1.37 11.53
CA PRO A 403 3.92 -2.62 12.14
C PRO A 403 4.82 -3.01 13.31
N LEU A 404 4.36 -2.79 14.55
CA LEU A 404 5.13 -3.04 15.77
C LEU A 404 5.36 -4.53 16.03
N ILE A 405 4.40 -5.39 15.67
CA ILE A 405 4.46 -6.84 15.90
C ILE A 405 5.18 -7.62 14.79
N SER A 406 5.74 -6.95 13.80
CA SER A 406 6.36 -7.60 12.62
C SER A 406 7.45 -8.63 12.97
N LEU A 407 8.17 -8.44 14.10
CA LEU A 407 9.15 -9.43 14.56
C LEU A 407 8.48 -10.75 14.97
N LEU A 408 7.38 -10.66 15.71
CA LEU A 408 6.62 -11.82 16.17
C LEU A 408 5.91 -12.50 15.01
N SER A 409 5.24 -11.75 14.16
CA SER A 409 4.52 -12.28 13.00
C SER A 409 5.46 -13.00 12.04
N ASN A 410 6.62 -12.44 11.71
CA ASN A 410 7.63 -13.12 10.88
C ASN A 410 8.11 -14.43 11.52
N LEU A 411 8.34 -14.44 12.84
CA LEU A 411 8.80 -15.63 13.54
C LEU A 411 7.77 -16.78 13.51
N LEU A 412 6.49 -16.42 13.63
CA LEU A 412 5.39 -17.39 13.63
C LEU A 412 5.03 -17.88 12.24
N THR A 413 5.13 -17.03 11.20
CA THR A 413 4.52 -17.33 9.89
C THR A 413 5.52 -17.74 8.80
N LEU A 414 6.78 -17.27 8.80
CA LEU A 414 7.71 -17.50 7.69
C LEU A 414 7.97 -18.97 7.36
N TRP A 415 7.95 -19.86 8.34
CA TRP A 415 8.11 -21.30 8.08
C TRP A 415 6.90 -21.90 7.34
N ALA A 416 5.69 -21.46 7.69
CA ALA A 416 4.46 -21.92 7.06
C ALA A 416 4.29 -21.30 5.67
N VAL A 417 4.65 -20.02 5.47
CA VAL A 417 4.76 -19.37 4.16
C VAL A 417 5.68 -20.17 3.24
N SER A 418 6.88 -20.54 3.77
CA SER A 418 7.85 -21.33 3.00
C SER A 418 7.29 -22.70 2.61
N GLY A 419 6.58 -23.35 3.53
CA GLY A 419 5.94 -24.64 3.29
C GLY A 419 4.81 -24.55 2.26
N LEU A 420 3.92 -23.58 2.40
CA LEU A 420 2.79 -23.38 1.47
C LEU A 420 3.26 -22.96 0.08
N PHE A 421 4.26 -22.07 -0.02
CA PHE A 421 4.87 -21.70 -1.30
C PHE A 421 5.50 -22.90 -2.00
N GLY A 422 6.36 -23.65 -1.31
CA GLY A 422 7.06 -24.80 -1.92
C GLY A 422 6.10 -25.92 -2.34
N ALA A 423 5.16 -26.29 -1.47
CA ALA A 423 4.14 -27.29 -1.78
C ALA A 423 3.15 -26.77 -2.84
N GLY A 424 2.73 -25.51 -2.77
CA GLY A 424 1.84 -24.87 -3.73
C GLY A 424 2.43 -24.85 -5.14
N LEU A 425 3.73 -24.53 -5.27
CA LEU A 425 4.41 -24.52 -6.56
C LEU A 425 4.51 -25.95 -7.15
N ILE A 426 4.87 -26.94 -6.33
CA ILE A 426 5.00 -28.34 -6.78
C ILE A 426 3.63 -28.93 -7.14
N LEU A 427 2.65 -28.76 -6.24
CA LEU A 427 1.30 -29.34 -6.45
C LEU A 427 0.53 -28.58 -7.52
N GLY A 428 0.67 -27.25 -7.59
CA GLY A 428 0.09 -26.43 -8.66
C GLY A 428 0.62 -26.87 -10.03
N GLY A 429 1.95 -27.03 -10.17
CA GLY A 429 2.55 -27.53 -11.40
C GLY A 429 2.12 -28.99 -11.73
N ALA A 430 2.07 -29.85 -10.73
CA ALA A 430 1.56 -31.25 -10.93
C ALA A 430 0.07 -31.25 -11.25
N GLY A 431 -0.72 -30.35 -10.69
CA GLY A 431 -2.17 -30.25 -10.88
C GLY A 431 -2.58 -29.88 -12.31
N VAL A 432 -1.69 -29.23 -13.07
CA VAL A 432 -1.91 -29.01 -14.51
C VAL A 432 -2.06 -30.32 -15.27
N LEU A 433 -1.30 -31.37 -14.88
CA LEU A 433 -1.29 -32.68 -15.54
C LEU A 433 -2.16 -33.72 -14.82
N LEU A 434 -2.18 -33.69 -13.48
CA LEU A 434 -2.78 -34.68 -12.61
C LEU A 434 -3.64 -34.02 -11.50
N PRO A 435 -4.74 -33.33 -11.85
CA PRO A 435 -5.49 -32.49 -10.91
C PRO A 435 -6.05 -33.25 -9.71
N GLN A 436 -6.56 -34.47 -9.90
CA GLN A 436 -7.16 -35.28 -8.82
C GLN A 436 -6.12 -35.72 -7.77
N ALA A 437 -4.95 -36.16 -8.21
CA ALA A 437 -3.87 -36.54 -7.31
C ALA A 437 -3.29 -35.33 -6.57
N ALA A 438 -3.11 -34.24 -7.28
CA ALA A 438 -2.65 -32.99 -6.68
C ALA A 438 -3.65 -32.43 -5.64
N ALA A 439 -4.95 -32.46 -5.92
CA ALA A 439 -5.99 -32.04 -4.98
C ALA A 439 -6.02 -32.89 -3.69
N LEU A 440 -5.82 -34.23 -3.82
CA LEU A 440 -5.72 -35.07 -2.64
C LEU A 440 -4.53 -34.71 -1.75
N LEU A 441 -3.37 -34.43 -2.35
CA LEU A 441 -2.15 -34.01 -1.64
C LEU A 441 -2.22 -32.55 -1.15
N ALA A 442 -3.01 -31.70 -1.76
CA ALA A 442 -3.22 -30.32 -1.33
C ALA A 442 -4.04 -30.21 -0.04
N ARG A 443 -4.90 -31.21 0.28
CA ARG A 443 -5.70 -31.23 1.51
C ARG A 443 -4.86 -31.05 2.79
N PRO A 444 -3.83 -31.86 3.08
CA PRO A 444 -3.00 -31.65 4.26
C PRO A 444 -2.19 -30.33 4.20
N VAL A 445 -1.79 -29.89 2.99
CA VAL A 445 -1.06 -28.63 2.80
C VAL A 445 -1.96 -27.42 3.09
N SER A 446 -3.27 -27.53 2.84
CA SER A 446 -4.22 -26.47 3.14
C SER A 446 -4.29 -26.10 4.64
N LEU A 447 -3.85 -27.01 5.51
CA LEU A 447 -3.73 -26.72 6.96
C LEU A 447 -2.69 -25.61 7.22
N LEU A 448 -1.63 -25.52 6.40
CA LEU A 448 -0.67 -24.40 6.49
C LEU A 448 -1.32 -23.08 6.08
N GLY A 449 -2.13 -23.10 5.03
CA GLY A 449 -2.87 -21.91 4.60
C GLY A 449 -3.83 -21.42 5.68
N ARG A 450 -4.65 -22.31 6.25
CA ARG A 450 -5.56 -21.99 7.37
C ARG A 450 -4.81 -21.48 8.60
N TYR A 451 -3.68 -22.10 8.93
CA TYR A 451 -2.82 -21.61 10.03
C TYR A 451 -2.32 -20.20 9.75
N LEU A 452 -1.90 -19.89 8.51
CA LEU A 452 -1.44 -18.56 8.13
C LEU A 452 -2.56 -17.53 8.25
N THR A 453 -3.73 -17.81 7.65
CA THR A 453 -4.88 -16.91 7.74
C THR A 453 -5.25 -16.65 9.20
N TRP A 454 -5.45 -17.71 9.99
CA TRP A 454 -5.77 -17.58 11.42
C TRP A 454 -4.71 -16.80 12.21
N SER A 455 -3.42 -17.04 11.94
CA SER A 455 -2.32 -16.35 12.64
C SER A 455 -2.25 -14.87 12.26
N ILE A 456 -2.45 -14.53 10.99
CA ILE A 456 -2.41 -13.16 10.48
C ILE A 456 -3.58 -12.37 11.05
N GLU A 457 -4.80 -12.88 10.94
CA GLU A 457 -6.01 -12.27 11.51
C GLU A 457 -5.93 -12.12 13.02
N GLY A 458 -5.44 -13.15 13.74
CA GLY A 458 -5.30 -13.10 15.19
C GLY A 458 -4.24 -12.10 15.67
N LEU A 459 -3.15 -11.96 14.93
CA LEU A 459 -2.09 -10.99 15.24
C LEU A 459 -2.50 -9.56 14.88
N SER A 460 -3.23 -9.36 13.80
CA SER A 460 -3.68 -8.02 13.37
C SER A 460 -4.64 -7.39 14.36
N ARG A 461 -5.47 -8.21 15.04
CA ARG A 461 -6.40 -7.79 16.10
C ARG A 461 -5.71 -7.40 17.41
N ALA A 462 -4.43 -7.70 17.56
CA ALA A 462 -3.72 -7.31 18.79
C ALA A 462 -3.69 -5.77 18.91
N PRO A 463 -3.95 -5.22 20.10
CA PRO A 463 -3.83 -3.79 20.32
C PRO A 463 -2.41 -3.33 19.95
N PHE A 464 -2.32 -2.24 19.22
CA PHE A 464 -1.05 -1.69 18.71
C PHE A 464 -0.25 -2.67 17.82
N SER A 465 -0.91 -3.53 17.05
CA SER A 465 -0.25 -4.36 16.04
C SER A 465 0.54 -3.52 15.05
N ALA A 466 -0.03 -2.40 14.63
CA ALA A 466 0.64 -1.32 13.90
C ALA A 466 0.21 0.02 14.51
N ILE A 467 1.00 1.06 14.26
CA ILE A 467 0.65 2.46 14.54
C ILE A 467 0.75 3.24 13.25
N THR A 468 -0.18 4.17 13.00
CA THR A 468 -0.07 5.15 11.94
C THR A 468 0.67 6.40 12.46
N LEU A 469 1.28 7.15 11.56
CA LEU A 469 2.06 8.33 11.93
C LEU A 469 1.29 9.64 11.73
N ASP A 470 -0.04 9.59 11.86
CA ASP A 470 -0.92 10.75 11.70
C ASP A 470 -0.70 11.77 12.80
N THR A 471 -0.43 11.31 14.02
CA THR A 471 -0.17 12.22 15.13
C THR A 471 1.30 12.66 15.17
N PRO A 472 1.59 13.92 15.55
CA PRO A 472 2.96 14.42 15.68
C PRO A 472 3.76 13.62 16.73
N TYR A 473 3.10 13.03 17.73
CA TYR A 473 3.74 12.30 18.82
C TYR A 473 4.41 11.01 18.30
N TYR A 474 3.79 10.26 17.40
CA TYR A 474 4.38 9.05 16.82
C TYR A 474 5.50 9.39 15.84
N ARG A 475 5.39 10.48 15.07
CA ARG A 475 6.48 10.98 14.23
C ARG A 475 7.70 11.35 15.06
N MET A 476 7.51 12.08 16.15
CA MET A 476 8.59 12.44 17.08
C MET A 476 9.20 11.22 17.75
N TRP A 477 8.38 10.24 18.15
CA TRP A 477 8.85 8.98 18.69
C TRP A 477 9.75 8.23 17.70
N LEU A 478 9.35 8.12 16.44
CA LEU A 478 10.15 7.43 15.41
C LEU A 478 11.52 8.11 15.22
N VAL A 479 11.55 9.43 15.11
CA VAL A 479 12.79 10.20 15.03
C VAL A 479 13.66 9.96 16.27
N PHE A 480 13.09 9.98 17.45
CA PHE A 480 13.80 9.74 18.72
C PHE A 480 14.43 8.34 18.76
N VAL A 481 13.72 7.29 18.34
CA VAL A 481 14.25 5.91 18.27
C VAL A 481 15.45 5.84 17.34
N TYR A 482 15.41 6.51 16.18
CA TYR A 482 16.56 6.53 15.27
C TYR A 482 17.74 7.32 15.82
N LEU A 483 17.49 8.41 16.55
CA LEU A 483 18.54 9.12 17.27
C LEU A 483 19.17 8.25 18.38
N LEU A 484 18.37 7.45 19.10
CA LEU A 484 18.88 6.47 20.07
C LEU A 484 19.74 5.40 19.40
N ILE A 485 19.31 4.86 18.27
CA ILE A 485 20.10 3.88 17.49
C ILE A 485 21.43 4.51 17.08
N LEU A 486 21.41 5.72 16.51
CA LEU A 486 22.60 6.45 16.12
C LEU A 486 23.54 6.69 17.31
N PHE A 487 23.00 7.13 18.44
CA PHE A 487 23.75 7.33 19.68
C PHE A 487 24.49 6.06 20.12
N VAL A 488 23.78 4.91 20.14
CA VAL A 488 24.40 3.62 20.49
C VAL A 488 25.48 3.21 19.48
N LEU A 489 25.27 3.49 18.20
CA LEU A 489 26.24 3.20 17.15
C LEU A 489 27.53 4.04 17.28
N LEU A 490 27.39 5.27 17.75
CA LEU A 490 28.51 6.20 17.97
C LEU A 490 29.27 5.94 19.29
N GLN A 491 28.69 5.20 20.25
CA GLN A 491 29.37 4.86 21.50
C GLN A 491 30.66 4.09 21.26
N ARG A 492 31.77 4.54 21.89
CA ARG A 492 33.05 3.82 21.94
C ARG A 492 33.03 2.88 23.13
N GLY A 493 33.34 1.58 22.94
CA GLY A 493 33.39 0.57 23.99
C GLY A 493 32.26 -0.43 23.97
N LYS A 494 31.90 -1.03 25.13
CA LYS A 494 30.80 -2.00 25.22
C LYS A 494 29.46 -1.29 25.04
N ARG A 495 28.78 -1.58 23.95
CA ARG A 495 27.42 -1.04 23.65
C ARG A 495 26.39 -1.64 24.60
N ARG A 496 25.69 -0.77 25.30
CA ARG A 496 24.56 -1.15 26.21
C ARG A 496 23.26 -0.86 25.51
N TRP A 497 22.57 -1.90 25.05
CA TRP A 497 21.30 -1.78 24.31
C TRP A 497 20.06 -1.72 25.21
N VAL A 498 20.15 -2.24 26.45
CA VAL A 498 18.98 -2.31 27.36
C VAL A 498 18.39 -0.93 27.62
N THR A 499 19.23 0.03 28.01
CA THR A 499 18.74 1.40 28.31
C THR A 499 18.08 2.08 27.11
N PRO A 500 18.67 2.08 25.88
CA PRO A 500 18.01 2.62 24.71
C PRO A 500 16.70 1.91 24.33
N ILE A 501 16.65 0.60 24.47
CA ILE A 501 15.40 -0.16 24.23
C ILE A 501 14.34 0.28 25.23
N CYS A 502 14.65 0.32 26.53
CA CYS A 502 13.71 0.80 27.54
C CYS A 502 13.26 2.24 27.26
N ALA A 503 14.20 3.13 26.88
CA ALA A 503 13.85 4.51 26.54
C ALA A 503 12.92 4.59 25.30
N GLY A 504 13.19 3.76 24.27
CA GLY A 504 12.36 3.69 23.09
C GLY A 504 10.91 3.20 23.38
N VAL A 505 10.79 2.16 24.23
CA VAL A 505 9.49 1.66 24.66
C VAL A 505 8.74 2.67 25.55
N SER A 506 9.44 3.26 26.53
CA SER A 506 8.83 4.26 27.42
C SER A 506 8.38 5.52 26.66
N SER A 507 9.16 5.95 25.67
CA SER A 507 8.77 7.08 24.83
C SER A 507 7.60 6.76 23.89
N LEU A 508 7.43 5.49 23.46
CA LEU A 508 6.23 5.05 22.75
C LEU A 508 5.00 5.12 23.65
N CYS A 509 5.09 4.57 24.87
CA CYS A 509 3.98 4.67 25.84
C CYS A 509 3.62 6.14 26.12
N LEU A 510 4.63 7.02 26.24
CA LEU A 510 4.39 8.44 26.41
C LEU A 510 3.68 9.05 25.18
N ALA A 511 4.12 8.70 23.96
CA ALA A 511 3.49 9.18 22.73
C ALA A 511 2.01 8.75 22.65
N MET A 512 1.69 7.50 23.04
CA MET A 512 0.33 6.99 23.11
C MET A 512 -0.53 7.79 24.10
N VAL A 513 -0.01 8.05 25.30
CA VAL A 513 -0.72 8.84 26.32
C VAL A 513 -0.94 10.27 25.83
N LEU A 514 0.07 10.90 25.23
CA LEU A 514 -0.06 12.26 24.72
C LEU A 514 -1.04 12.32 23.53
N SER A 515 -1.05 11.32 22.65
CA SER A 515 -2.02 11.22 21.56
C SER A 515 -3.46 11.16 22.10
N ASN A 516 -3.70 10.31 23.08
CA ASN A 516 -5.01 10.18 23.73
C ASN A 516 -5.43 11.48 24.45
N LEU A 517 -4.54 12.07 25.24
CA LEU A 517 -4.83 13.32 25.94
C LEU A 517 -5.14 14.46 24.97
N SER A 518 -4.38 14.58 23.89
CA SER A 518 -4.62 15.62 22.88
C SER A 518 -5.94 15.42 22.13
N PHE A 519 -6.34 14.18 21.90
CA PHE A 519 -7.61 13.86 21.26
C PHE A 519 -8.81 14.29 22.09
N PHE A 520 -8.75 14.14 23.42
CA PHE A 520 -9.81 14.51 24.35
C PHE A 520 -9.67 15.94 24.90
N GLN A 521 -8.80 16.79 24.34
CA GLN A 521 -8.74 18.21 24.69
C GLN A 521 -9.95 18.97 24.15
N GLY A 522 -10.38 19.99 24.88
CA GLY A 522 -11.55 20.82 24.54
C GLY A 522 -12.89 20.12 24.80
N ALA A 523 -13.96 20.86 24.68
CA ALA A 523 -15.31 20.41 24.98
C ALA A 523 -15.85 19.44 23.90
N GLY A 524 -15.53 19.66 22.64
CA GLY A 524 -15.96 18.87 21.51
C GLY A 524 -15.04 19.02 20.29
N ALA A 525 -15.27 18.19 19.29
CA ALA A 525 -14.61 18.29 18.00
C ALA A 525 -15.41 17.58 16.90
N VAL A 526 -15.31 18.07 15.67
CA VAL A 526 -15.80 17.41 14.48
C VAL A 526 -14.64 17.14 13.53
N THR A 527 -14.52 15.93 13.04
CA THR A 527 -13.46 15.56 12.10
C THR A 527 -14.06 14.93 10.87
N ALA A 528 -13.87 15.54 9.70
CA ALA A 528 -14.08 14.88 8.42
C ALA A 528 -12.82 14.06 8.10
N LEU A 529 -12.96 12.75 8.04
CA LEU A 529 -11.87 11.85 7.68
C LEU A 529 -11.64 11.86 6.17
N ASP A 530 -10.41 11.71 5.74
CA ASP A 530 -10.08 11.57 4.32
C ASP A 530 -10.25 10.10 3.91
N VAL A 531 -11.41 9.80 3.34
CA VAL A 531 -11.80 8.46 2.87
C VAL A 531 -11.85 8.38 1.34
N GLY A 532 -11.30 9.36 0.64
CA GLY A 532 -11.47 9.52 -0.79
C GLY A 532 -12.85 10.09 -1.15
N GLN A 533 -13.45 9.61 -2.24
CA GLN A 533 -14.83 9.97 -2.59
C GLN A 533 -15.78 9.18 -1.69
N GLY A 534 -16.34 9.85 -0.69
CA GLY A 534 -17.23 9.27 0.30
C GLY A 534 -17.32 10.11 1.56
N GLN A 535 -17.98 9.59 2.59
CA GLN A 535 -18.23 10.32 3.83
C GLN A 535 -17.88 9.51 5.07
N SER A 536 -17.17 10.15 6.00
CA SER A 536 -16.91 9.63 7.34
C SER A 536 -16.64 10.80 8.30
N ILE A 537 -17.64 11.18 9.09
CA ILE A 537 -17.62 12.34 9.97
C ILE A 537 -17.62 11.89 11.43
N LEU A 538 -16.53 12.10 12.14
CA LEU A 538 -16.43 11.81 13.57
C LEU A 538 -16.81 13.05 14.39
N VAL A 539 -17.84 12.93 15.20
CA VAL A 539 -18.27 13.94 16.16
C VAL A 539 -17.91 13.49 17.58
N ARG A 540 -17.09 14.26 18.25
CA ARG A 540 -16.73 14.05 19.65
C ARG A 540 -17.44 15.07 20.53
N SER A 541 -18.36 14.61 21.37
CA SER A 541 -19.09 15.42 22.36
C SER A 541 -18.63 15.05 23.78
N GLY A 542 -17.59 15.75 24.27
CA GLY A 542 -16.90 15.36 25.49
C GLY A 542 -16.18 14.01 25.32
N ARG A 543 -16.70 12.95 25.94
CA ARG A 543 -16.18 11.58 25.78
C ARG A 543 -17.07 10.69 24.89
N PHE A 544 -18.23 11.16 24.51
CA PHE A 544 -19.12 10.43 23.61
C PHE A 544 -18.66 10.61 22.16
N LEU A 545 -18.54 9.50 21.47
CA LEU A 545 -18.01 9.44 20.12
C LEU A 545 -19.07 8.94 19.16
N THR A 546 -19.45 9.79 18.25
CA THR A 546 -20.38 9.47 17.15
C THR A 546 -19.64 9.49 15.83
N LEU A 547 -19.67 8.40 15.09
CA LEU A 547 -19.26 8.39 13.69
C LEU A 547 -20.50 8.43 12.81
N VAL A 548 -20.56 9.38 11.88
CA VAL A 548 -21.62 9.47 10.89
C VAL A 548 -21.06 9.04 9.56
N ASP A 549 -21.59 7.96 9.01
CA ASP A 549 -21.12 7.26 7.82
C ASP A 549 -19.68 6.70 7.94
N CYS A 550 -19.39 5.74 7.12
CA CYS A 550 -18.09 5.14 7.00
C CYS A 550 -17.95 4.47 5.63
N GLY A 551 -17.89 5.29 4.59
CA GLY A 551 -17.77 4.83 3.20
C GLY A 551 -16.83 5.71 2.40
N GLY A 552 -16.28 5.15 1.31
CA GLY A 552 -15.41 5.87 0.41
C GLY A 552 -14.55 4.96 -0.47
N ASP A 553 -13.86 5.57 -1.43
CA ASP A 553 -13.01 4.91 -2.43
C ASP A 553 -11.51 5.25 -2.27
N GLY A 554 -11.10 5.69 -1.09
CA GLY A 554 -9.69 6.01 -0.78
C GLY A 554 -8.76 4.81 -0.96
N TYR A 555 -7.45 5.08 -0.89
CA TYR A 555 -6.42 4.03 -0.99
C TYR A 555 -6.57 2.93 0.07
N ASP A 556 -6.89 3.31 1.30
CA ASP A 556 -7.28 2.39 2.37
C ASP A 556 -8.81 2.41 2.50
N SER A 557 -9.40 1.28 2.87
CA SER A 557 -10.84 1.20 3.15
C SER A 557 -11.25 2.27 4.17
N ALA A 558 -12.40 2.92 3.96
CA ALA A 558 -12.94 3.93 4.88
C ALA A 558 -13.02 3.41 6.33
N GLY A 559 -13.38 2.13 6.50
CA GLY A 559 -13.40 1.47 7.80
C GLY A 559 -12.03 1.32 8.43
N ASP A 560 -10.98 1.09 7.65
CA ASP A 560 -9.61 1.04 8.16
C ASP A 560 -9.11 2.43 8.53
N THR A 561 -9.39 3.43 7.70
CA THR A 561 -9.06 4.84 7.97
C THR A 561 -9.69 5.31 9.28
N ALA A 562 -10.98 5.06 9.49
CA ALA A 562 -11.69 5.43 10.71
C ALA A 562 -11.15 4.65 11.93
N ALA A 563 -10.93 3.34 11.78
CA ALA A 563 -10.40 2.50 12.86
C ALA A 563 -8.97 2.89 13.25
N ASP A 564 -8.09 3.19 12.29
CA ASP A 564 -6.72 3.64 12.55
C ASP A 564 -6.72 5.03 13.23
N TYR A 565 -7.55 5.94 12.74
CA TYR A 565 -7.72 7.26 13.37
C TYR A 565 -8.10 7.17 14.84
N LEU A 566 -9.03 6.27 15.20
CA LEU A 566 -9.48 6.05 16.56
C LEU A 566 -8.43 5.30 17.40
N THR A 567 -7.94 4.18 16.91
CA THR A 567 -7.03 3.31 17.68
C THR A 567 -5.68 3.96 17.96
N ASP A 568 -5.17 4.80 17.07
CA ASP A 568 -3.94 5.57 17.30
C ASP A 568 -4.09 6.64 18.37
N ARG A 569 -5.33 7.01 18.64
CA ARG A 569 -5.68 7.93 19.75
C ARG A 569 -6.08 7.18 21.03
N GLY A 570 -5.88 5.85 21.01
CA GLY A 570 -6.19 4.98 22.15
C GLY A 570 -7.69 4.76 22.36
N VAL A 571 -8.49 4.93 21.31
CA VAL A 571 -9.94 4.72 21.30
C VAL A 571 -10.23 3.39 20.63
N GLY A 572 -10.75 2.43 21.36
CA GLY A 572 -11.14 1.10 20.84
C GLY A 572 -12.65 0.91 20.75
N ARG A 573 -13.45 1.95 21.05
CA ARG A 573 -14.90 1.86 21.11
C ARG A 573 -15.55 3.15 20.63
N LEU A 574 -16.61 3.03 19.85
CA LEU A 574 -17.55 4.08 19.48
C LEU A 574 -18.86 3.92 20.25
N ASP A 575 -19.42 5.01 20.73
CA ASP A 575 -20.71 5.00 21.40
C ASP A 575 -21.87 4.91 20.39
N LEU A 576 -21.71 5.57 19.25
CA LEU A 576 -22.71 5.60 18.18
C LEU A 576 -22.04 5.57 16.79
N LEU A 577 -22.53 4.69 15.95
CA LEU A 577 -22.33 4.75 14.49
C LEU A 577 -23.70 5.02 13.85
N ALA A 578 -23.84 6.14 13.16
CA ALA A 578 -25.05 6.51 12.45
C ALA A 578 -24.79 6.44 10.94
N LEU A 579 -25.62 5.71 10.20
CA LEU A 579 -25.56 5.68 8.74
C LEU A 579 -26.66 6.54 8.18
N THR A 580 -26.30 7.46 7.28
CA THR A 580 -27.28 8.28 6.60
C THR A 580 -28.07 7.42 5.61
N HIS A 581 -27.41 6.62 4.78
CA HIS A 581 -28.01 5.69 3.83
C HIS A 581 -27.02 4.57 3.44
N PHE A 582 -27.38 3.66 2.51
CA PHE A 582 -26.62 2.45 2.21
C PHE A 582 -25.85 2.48 0.88
N HIS A 583 -25.53 3.64 0.32
CA HIS A 583 -24.62 3.69 -0.83
C HIS A 583 -23.17 3.35 -0.40
N ASP A 584 -22.37 2.86 -1.36
CA ASP A 584 -21.01 2.40 -1.10
C ASP A 584 -20.14 3.52 -0.52
N ASP A 585 -20.27 4.74 -0.99
CA ASP A 585 -19.52 5.91 -0.52
C ASP A 585 -19.94 6.44 0.87
N HIS A 586 -20.94 5.79 1.50
CA HIS A 586 -21.36 6.05 2.89
C HIS A 586 -21.26 4.83 3.81
N ALA A 587 -21.26 3.61 3.29
CA ALA A 587 -21.41 2.42 4.12
C ALA A 587 -20.44 1.27 3.84
N ASN A 588 -19.65 1.28 2.75
CA ASN A 588 -18.80 0.15 2.36
C ASN A 588 -17.70 -0.18 3.37
N GLY A 589 -17.26 0.79 4.20
CA GLY A 589 -16.25 0.61 5.23
C GLY A 589 -16.79 0.09 6.57
N VAL A 590 -18.12 0.08 6.77
CA VAL A 590 -18.74 -0.23 8.07
C VAL A 590 -18.40 -1.64 8.54
N ALA A 591 -18.47 -2.62 7.67
CA ALA A 591 -18.13 -4.00 8.02
C ALA A 591 -16.67 -4.13 8.50
N GLN A 592 -15.74 -3.40 7.88
CA GLN A 592 -14.35 -3.40 8.27
C GLN A 592 -14.14 -2.65 9.60
N LEU A 593 -14.83 -1.53 9.82
CA LEU A 593 -14.81 -0.81 11.09
C LEU A 593 -15.28 -1.69 12.25
N LEU A 594 -16.43 -2.36 12.11
CA LEU A 594 -17.01 -3.27 13.11
C LEU A 594 -16.09 -4.45 13.46
N ARG A 595 -15.20 -4.87 12.57
CA ARG A 595 -14.20 -5.92 12.86
C ARG A 595 -13.07 -5.42 13.77
N ARG A 596 -12.83 -4.12 13.84
CA ARG A 596 -11.65 -3.50 14.48
C ARG A 596 -11.98 -2.66 15.71
N VAL A 597 -13.15 -2.03 15.74
CA VAL A 597 -13.61 -1.13 16.79
C VAL A 597 -14.95 -1.64 17.31
N ASP A 598 -15.11 -1.68 18.62
CA ASP A 598 -16.39 -2.02 19.22
C ASP A 598 -17.35 -0.83 19.04
N VAL A 599 -18.58 -1.11 18.64
CA VAL A 599 -19.64 -0.10 18.44
C VAL A 599 -20.81 -0.47 19.34
N ASP A 600 -21.23 0.47 20.20
CA ASP A 600 -22.34 0.19 21.11
C ASP A 600 -23.68 0.22 20.40
N ILE A 601 -23.93 1.29 19.65
CA ILE A 601 -25.19 1.53 18.96
C ILE A 601 -24.90 1.78 17.48
N LEU A 602 -25.58 1.03 16.62
CA LEU A 602 -25.65 1.28 15.19
C LEU A 602 -27.05 1.84 14.86
N ALA A 603 -27.11 3.13 14.52
CA ALA A 603 -28.35 3.77 14.10
C ALA A 603 -28.42 3.77 12.58
N ILE A 604 -29.50 3.24 12.02
CA ILE A 604 -29.70 3.13 10.56
C ILE A 604 -31.14 3.51 10.19
N PRO A 605 -31.36 4.09 9.00
CA PRO A 605 -32.72 4.29 8.48
C PRO A 605 -33.37 2.93 8.21
N ASP A 606 -34.68 2.83 8.44
CA ASP A 606 -35.43 1.59 8.16
C ASP A 606 -35.91 1.53 6.71
N VAL A 607 -34.94 1.58 5.80
CA VAL A 607 -35.11 1.54 4.34
C VAL A 607 -34.29 0.42 3.74
N GLU A 608 -34.55 0.05 2.50
CA GLU A 608 -33.78 -0.93 1.71
C GLU A 608 -33.47 -2.28 2.41
N PRO A 609 -34.48 -3.01 2.91
CA PRO A 609 -34.26 -4.27 3.62
C PRO A 609 -33.57 -5.34 2.77
N ASP A 610 -33.68 -5.23 1.45
CA ASP A 610 -33.12 -6.18 0.47
C ASP A 610 -31.70 -5.82 0.02
N SER A 611 -31.13 -4.69 0.45
CA SER A 611 -29.74 -4.31 0.14
C SER A 611 -28.76 -5.33 0.74
N ALA A 612 -27.88 -5.86 -0.10
CA ALA A 612 -26.85 -6.82 0.33
C ALA A 612 -25.89 -6.18 1.35
N LEU A 613 -25.51 -4.91 1.16
CA LEU A 613 -24.66 -4.16 2.05
C LEU A 613 -25.30 -3.96 3.42
N ARG A 614 -26.60 -3.56 3.45
CA ARG A 614 -27.34 -3.46 4.72
C ARG A 614 -27.39 -4.80 5.46
N GLN A 615 -27.67 -5.90 4.75
CA GLN A 615 -27.75 -7.23 5.36
C GLN A 615 -26.39 -7.68 5.94
N GLU A 616 -25.29 -7.42 5.23
CA GLU A 616 -23.94 -7.69 5.75
C GLU A 616 -23.65 -6.90 7.02
N ILE A 617 -23.89 -5.59 7.00
CA ILE A 617 -23.68 -4.69 8.15
C ILE A 617 -24.50 -5.14 9.34
N VAL A 618 -25.79 -5.38 9.17
CA VAL A 618 -26.71 -5.81 10.24
C VAL A 618 -26.27 -7.17 10.82
N SER A 619 -25.94 -8.13 9.97
CA SER A 619 -25.47 -9.44 10.41
C SER A 619 -24.20 -9.34 11.25
N LEU A 620 -23.23 -8.56 10.81
CA LEU A 620 -21.95 -8.38 11.51
C LEU A 620 -22.14 -7.59 12.81
N ALA A 621 -22.97 -6.58 12.85
CA ALA A 621 -23.31 -5.83 14.05
C ALA A 621 -23.93 -6.75 15.11
N GLN A 622 -24.85 -7.62 14.70
CA GLN A 622 -25.44 -8.64 15.60
C GLN A 622 -24.42 -9.63 16.11
N GLU A 623 -23.51 -10.13 15.27
CA GLU A 623 -22.41 -11.02 15.69
C GLU A 623 -21.49 -10.35 16.72
N ARG A 624 -21.30 -9.04 16.60
CA ARG A 624 -20.48 -8.24 17.50
C ARG A 624 -21.18 -7.81 18.78
N GLY A 625 -22.51 -7.99 18.86
CA GLY A 625 -23.32 -7.58 19.99
C GLY A 625 -23.62 -6.08 20.02
N THR A 626 -23.49 -5.40 18.87
CA THR A 626 -23.88 -4.01 18.69
C THR A 626 -25.39 -3.89 18.73
N GLU A 627 -25.92 -2.94 19.49
CA GLU A 627 -27.37 -2.61 19.51
C GLU A 627 -27.74 -1.91 18.20
N ILE A 628 -28.78 -2.40 17.51
CA ILE A 628 -29.23 -1.80 16.23
C ILE A 628 -30.48 -1.00 16.48
N LEU A 629 -30.40 0.29 16.19
CA LEU A 629 -31.51 1.24 16.30
C LEU A 629 -32.03 1.59 14.90
N TYR A 630 -33.23 1.11 14.56
CA TYR A 630 -33.91 1.46 13.32
C TYR A 630 -34.67 2.77 13.50
N ILE A 631 -34.28 3.80 12.77
CA ILE A 631 -34.82 5.16 12.89
C ILE A 631 -36.04 5.30 11.98
N GLN A 632 -37.23 5.16 12.57
CA GLN A 632 -38.54 5.37 11.91
C GLN A 632 -39.18 6.70 12.30
N SER A 633 -38.71 7.34 13.35
CA SER A 633 -39.12 8.65 13.83
C SER A 633 -37.98 9.37 14.48
N ASP A 634 -38.03 10.69 14.56
CA ASP A 634 -37.01 11.51 15.19
C ASP A 634 -36.66 10.97 16.59
N THR A 635 -35.37 10.75 16.79
CA THR A 635 -34.85 10.21 18.04
C THR A 635 -33.77 11.14 18.55
N THR A 636 -33.84 11.51 19.82
CA THR A 636 -32.84 12.34 20.47
C THR A 636 -32.15 11.57 21.57
N LEU A 637 -30.83 11.48 21.49
CA LEU A 637 -29.98 10.94 22.53
C LEU A 637 -29.47 12.11 23.39
N ASP A 638 -29.91 12.13 24.65
CA ASP A 638 -29.43 13.11 25.62
C ASP A 638 -28.13 12.57 26.28
N LEU A 639 -27.02 13.25 26.04
CA LEU A 639 -25.69 12.87 26.55
C LEU A 639 -25.38 13.57 27.89
N GLY A 640 -26.30 14.39 28.39
CA GLY A 640 -26.10 15.21 29.58
C GLY A 640 -25.27 16.48 29.32
N GLU A 641 -25.27 17.37 30.30
CA GLU A 641 -24.53 18.65 30.23
C GLU A 641 -24.85 19.52 29.01
N GLY A 642 -26.11 19.46 28.51
CA GLY A 642 -26.56 20.22 27.35
C GLY A 642 -26.02 19.68 26.00
N ARG A 643 -25.60 18.42 25.95
CA ARG A 643 -25.14 17.73 24.75
C ARG A 643 -26.23 16.78 24.23
N THR A 644 -26.55 16.86 22.97
CA THR A 644 -27.52 15.99 22.35
C THR A 644 -27.08 15.54 20.95
N ILE A 645 -27.46 14.32 20.57
CA ILE A 645 -27.41 13.85 19.19
C ILE A 645 -28.85 13.59 18.76
N ARG A 646 -29.32 14.35 17.78
CA ARG A 646 -30.64 14.19 17.20
C ARG A 646 -30.53 13.48 15.86
N LEU A 647 -31.19 12.34 15.76
CA LEU A 647 -31.34 11.54 14.57
C LEU A 647 -32.71 11.85 13.97
N ILE A 648 -32.73 12.56 12.86
CA ILE A 648 -33.98 12.95 12.17
C ILE A 648 -34.27 11.85 11.15
N ALA A 649 -35.47 11.26 11.26
CA ALA A 649 -35.88 10.17 10.40
C ALA A 649 -35.97 10.60 8.92
N PRO A 650 -35.85 9.67 7.96
CA PRO A 650 -36.00 9.95 6.54
C PRO A 650 -37.27 10.74 6.23
N LEU A 651 -37.16 11.82 5.46
CA LEU A 651 -38.24 12.72 5.11
C LEU A 651 -38.65 12.60 3.63
N GLY A 652 -37.72 12.21 2.77
CA GLY A 652 -37.96 11.96 1.35
C GLY A 652 -38.52 10.56 1.08
N SER A 653 -38.75 10.23 -0.17
CA SER A 653 -39.20 8.92 -0.58
C SER A 653 -38.85 8.65 -2.05
N GLY A 654 -38.50 7.39 -2.35
CA GLY A 654 -38.37 6.87 -3.71
C GLY A 654 -36.96 6.69 -4.22
N GLU A 655 -35.95 7.40 -3.70
CA GLU A 655 -34.53 7.21 -4.01
C GLU A 655 -33.73 7.14 -2.71
N THR A 656 -32.70 6.33 -2.67
CA THR A 656 -31.87 6.06 -1.50
C THR A 656 -31.30 7.33 -0.86
N ASN A 657 -30.84 8.28 -1.67
CA ASN A 657 -30.33 9.56 -1.20
C ASN A 657 -31.38 10.40 -0.50
N GLU A 658 -32.65 10.31 -0.95
CA GLU A 658 -33.78 11.08 -0.39
C GLU A 658 -34.33 10.45 0.89
N GLU A 659 -34.16 9.12 1.04
CA GLU A 659 -34.56 8.35 2.22
C GLU A 659 -33.46 8.31 3.28
N GLY A 660 -32.57 9.30 3.28
CA GLY A 660 -31.43 9.39 4.19
C GLY A 660 -31.77 9.93 5.57
N LEU A 661 -31.02 9.44 6.59
CA LEU A 661 -31.04 9.92 7.95
C LEU A 661 -30.24 11.22 8.06
N THR A 662 -30.76 12.21 8.78
CA THR A 662 -30.01 13.44 9.11
C THR A 662 -29.55 13.42 10.55
N VAL A 663 -28.31 13.85 10.81
CA VAL A 663 -27.73 13.90 12.15
C VAL A 663 -27.46 15.35 12.52
N LEU A 664 -28.05 15.80 13.63
CA LEU A 664 -27.77 17.09 14.28
C LEU A 664 -27.14 16.81 15.65
N ALA A 665 -25.88 17.18 15.80
CA ALA A 665 -25.15 17.10 17.06
C ALA A 665 -25.06 18.50 17.68
N SER A 666 -25.52 18.65 18.91
CA SER A 666 -25.57 19.95 19.62
C SER A 666 -24.79 19.85 20.93
N GLN A 667 -23.99 20.87 21.22
CA GLN A 667 -23.26 21.03 22.48
C GLN A 667 -23.19 22.50 22.86
N GLY A 668 -24.11 22.95 23.71
CA GLY A 668 -24.26 24.36 24.03
C GLY A 668 -24.67 25.19 22.80
N GLU A 669 -23.80 26.10 22.36
CA GLU A 669 -23.99 26.87 21.12
C GLU A 669 -23.19 26.27 19.93
N PHE A 670 -22.63 25.08 20.07
CA PHE A 670 -21.90 24.41 18.99
C PHE A 670 -22.79 23.34 18.37
N ASP A 671 -23.22 23.61 17.15
CA ASP A 671 -24.14 22.77 16.39
C ASP A 671 -23.51 22.27 15.09
N VAL A 672 -23.64 20.97 14.85
CA VAL A 672 -23.09 20.28 13.68
C VAL A 672 -24.21 19.56 12.95
N LEU A 673 -24.38 19.83 11.67
CA LEU A 673 -25.37 19.16 10.83
C LEU A 673 -24.68 18.30 9.79
N VAL A 674 -25.14 17.05 9.69
CA VAL A 674 -24.75 16.11 8.65
C VAL A 674 -26.02 15.63 7.93
N THR A 675 -26.15 15.96 6.65
CA THR A 675 -27.35 15.71 5.87
C THR A 675 -27.26 14.48 4.97
N GLY A 676 -26.07 13.86 4.87
CA GLY A 676 -25.83 12.83 3.86
C GLY A 676 -25.98 13.39 2.44
N ASP A 677 -26.55 12.62 1.55
CA ASP A 677 -26.67 12.96 0.12
C ASP A 677 -28.03 13.52 -0.29
N MET A 678 -28.83 13.99 0.67
CA MET A 678 -30.15 14.53 0.36
C MET A 678 -30.09 15.70 -0.64
N GLY A 679 -31.05 15.71 -1.55
CA GLY A 679 -31.23 16.81 -2.49
C GLY A 679 -31.92 18.03 -1.87
N SER A 680 -31.86 19.16 -2.57
CA SER A 680 -32.46 20.43 -2.14
C SER A 680 -33.99 20.34 -1.86
N ASP A 681 -34.65 19.43 -2.51
CA ASP A 681 -36.13 19.20 -2.29
C ASP A 681 -36.39 18.58 -0.91
N VAL A 682 -35.52 17.67 -0.47
CA VAL A 682 -35.58 17.04 0.87
C VAL A 682 -35.11 18.02 1.95
N GLU A 683 -34.13 18.84 1.64
CA GLU A 683 -33.73 19.96 2.54
C GLU A 683 -34.92 20.89 2.82
N GLU A 684 -35.76 21.18 1.83
CA GLU A 684 -36.97 21.97 2.02
C GLU A 684 -37.98 21.27 2.94
N LEU A 685 -38.09 19.95 2.86
CA LEU A 685 -38.93 19.18 3.79
C LEU A 685 -38.36 19.21 5.20
N LEU A 686 -37.04 19.20 5.35
CA LEU A 686 -36.33 19.28 6.64
C LEU A 686 -36.70 20.60 7.36
N PHE A 687 -36.72 21.72 6.65
CA PHE A 687 -37.11 23.03 7.25
C PHE A 687 -38.58 23.08 7.68
N ARG A 688 -39.46 22.40 6.96
CA ARG A 688 -40.87 22.29 7.32
C ARG A 688 -41.10 21.36 8.51
N HIS A 689 -40.23 20.36 8.65
CA HIS A 689 -40.34 19.33 9.69
C HIS A 689 -39.77 19.82 11.02
N THR A 690 -38.65 20.51 10.99
CA THR A 690 -37.95 20.95 12.23
C THR A 690 -37.25 22.30 12.06
N GLN A 691 -37.14 23.02 13.17
CA GLN A 691 -36.35 24.24 13.21
C GLN A 691 -34.89 23.84 13.46
N LEU A 692 -33.99 24.24 12.56
CA LEU A 692 -32.55 24.08 12.70
C LEU A 692 -31.94 25.31 13.39
N PRO A 693 -30.92 25.15 14.24
CA PRO A 693 -30.14 26.22 14.82
C PRO A 693 -29.22 26.91 13.78
N ASP A 694 -28.62 28.03 14.16
CA ASP A 694 -27.42 28.50 13.48
C ASP A 694 -26.32 27.44 13.68
N LEU A 695 -25.51 27.13 12.66
CA LEU A 695 -24.53 26.06 12.72
C LEU A 695 -23.09 26.59 12.81
N GLU A 696 -22.28 26.01 13.67
CA GLU A 696 -20.83 26.19 13.58
C GLU A 696 -20.24 25.34 12.47
N VAL A 697 -20.76 24.11 12.29
CA VAL A 697 -20.22 23.20 11.27
C VAL A 697 -21.33 22.57 10.44
N LEU A 698 -21.23 22.69 9.12
CA LEU A 698 -22.03 21.95 8.15
C LEU A 698 -21.15 20.92 7.43
N ALA A 699 -21.46 19.64 7.55
CA ALA A 699 -20.98 18.65 6.58
C ALA A 699 -21.79 18.83 5.30
N VAL A 700 -21.10 19.27 4.25
CA VAL A 700 -21.72 19.66 2.98
C VAL A 700 -22.33 18.43 2.31
N GLY A 701 -23.62 18.53 1.97
CA GLY A 701 -24.36 17.40 1.41
C GLY A 701 -23.83 16.94 0.05
N HIS A 702 -23.89 15.62 -0.17
CA HIS A 702 -23.60 14.95 -1.42
C HIS A 702 -22.24 15.37 -2.01
N HIS A 703 -21.21 15.40 -1.15
CA HIS A 703 -19.82 15.75 -1.50
C HIS A 703 -19.66 17.09 -2.22
N GLY A 704 -20.62 18.01 -2.04
CA GLY A 704 -20.65 19.30 -2.74
C GLY A 704 -21.30 19.26 -4.13
N SER A 705 -22.24 18.36 -4.33
CA SER A 705 -23.08 18.33 -5.55
C SER A 705 -23.82 19.65 -5.77
N GLN A 706 -24.05 20.02 -7.03
CA GLN A 706 -24.84 21.20 -7.37
C GLN A 706 -26.31 21.11 -6.92
N TYR A 707 -26.81 19.91 -6.69
CA TYR A 707 -28.20 19.62 -6.33
C TYR A 707 -28.47 19.56 -4.83
N SER A 708 -27.43 19.69 -4.01
CA SER A 708 -27.50 19.67 -2.54
C SER A 708 -26.96 20.97 -1.95
N THR A 709 -27.11 21.13 -0.64
CA THR A 709 -26.66 22.33 0.10
C THR A 709 -27.22 23.60 -0.52
N SER A 710 -28.57 23.69 -0.51
CA SER A 710 -29.31 24.78 -1.13
C SER A 710 -29.03 26.13 -0.47
N GLN A 711 -29.28 27.21 -1.21
CA GLN A 711 -29.20 28.56 -0.63
C GLN A 711 -30.14 28.72 0.58
N ALA A 712 -31.30 28.08 0.56
CA ALA A 712 -32.25 28.12 1.64
C ALA A 712 -31.70 27.49 2.94
N LEU A 713 -30.97 26.35 2.81
CA LEU A 713 -30.28 25.72 3.94
C LEU A 713 -29.24 26.69 4.52
N LEU A 714 -28.41 27.27 3.68
CA LEU A 714 -27.32 28.17 4.10
C LEU A 714 -27.86 29.45 4.72
N ASP A 715 -28.94 30.05 4.18
CA ASP A 715 -29.55 31.26 4.71
C ASP A 715 -30.19 31.02 6.09
N GLN A 716 -30.74 29.82 6.31
CA GLN A 716 -31.39 29.49 7.57
C GLN A 716 -30.38 29.10 8.64
N THR A 717 -29.36 28.32 8.30
CA THR A 717 -28.43 27.73 9.26
C THR A 717 -27.13 28.52 9.43
N ARG A 718 -26.78 29.39 8.49
CA ARG A 718 -25.62 30.32 8.52
C ARG A 718 -24.34 29.67 9.06
N PRO A 719 -23.85 28.56 8.45
CA PRO A 719 -22.72 27.83 8.97
C PRO A 719 -21.45 28.69 8.98
N GLU A 720 -20.63 28.56 10.06
CA GLU A 720 -19.31 29.20 10.10
C GLU A 720 -18.30 28.42 9.26
N TYR A 721 -18.34 27.07 9.35
CA TYR A 721 -17.46 26.16 8.64
C TYR A 721 -18.25 25.17 7.81
N ALA A 722 -17.83 25.02 6.55
CA ALA A 722 -18.38 24.03 5.62
C ALA A 722 -17.31 22.98 5.33
N LEU A 723 -17.52 21.75 5.78
CA LEU A 723 -16.62 20.62 5.56
C LEU A 723 -17.11 19.80 4.37
N ILE A 724 -16.29 19.69 3.32
CA ILE A 724 -16.60 18.89 2.14
C ILE A 724 -15.76 17.62 2.17
N SER A 725 -16.41 16.49 2.38
CA SER A 725 -15.78 15.17 2.26
C SER A 725 -15.83 14.74 0.80
N VAL A 726 -14.68 14.73 0.12
CA VAL A 726 -14.59 14.54 -1.33
C VAL A 726 -13.23 13.98 -1.71
N GLY A 727 -13.19 13.11 -2.71
CA GLY A 727 -11.96 12.53 -3.23
C GLY A 727 -11.25 13.42 -4.25
N ALA A 728 -9.92 13.43 -4.20
CA ALA A 728 -9.11 13.99 -5.28
C ALA A 728 -9.36 13.19 -6.57
N ASP A 729 -9.42 13.89 -7.70
CA ASP A 729 -9.63 13.25 -9.01
C ASP A 729 -10.97 12.50 -9.17
N ASN A 730 -11.98 12.81 -8.35
CA ASN A 730 -13.28 12.19 -8.49
C ASN A 730 -13.92 12.52 -9.86
N ARG A 731 -14.63 11.53 -10.40
CA ARG A 731 -15.24 11.61 -11.74
C ARG A 731 -16.56 12.37 -11.79
N TYR A 732 -17.13 12.68 -10.61
CA TYR A 732 -18.41 13.36 -10.51
C TYR A 732 -18.29 14.86 -10.71
N GLY A 733 -17.07 15.38 -10.67
CA GLY A 733 -16.78 16.81 -10.74
C GLY A 733 -17.16 17.54 -9.44
N HIS A 734 -17.20 16.82 -8.33
CA HIS A 734 -17.44 17.39 -7.01
C HIS A 734 -16.15 17.95 -6.39
N PRO A 735 -16.24 19.00 -5.56
CA PRO A 735 -17.44 19.83 -5.37
C PRO A 735 -17.73 20.69 -6.60
N ALA A 736 -18.99 20.85 -6.91
CA ALA A 736 -19.44 21.71 -8.01
C ALA A 736 -19.10 23.18 -7.73
N GLN A 737 -18.72 23.90 -8.77
CA GLN A 737 -18.35 25.33 -8.64
C GLN A 737 -19.52 26.17 -8.09
N GLU A 738 -20.74 25.87 -8.50
CA GLU A 738 -21.95 26.54 -8.04
C GLU A 738 -22.16 26.37 -6.54
N THR A 739 -21.86 25.18 -6.01
CA THR A 739 -21.98 24.90 -4.58
C THR A 739 -20.92 25.65 -3.78
N LEU A 740 -19.67 25.68 -4.27
CA LEU A 740 -18.60 26.48 -3.64
C LEU A 740 -18.97 27.97 -3.60
N GLU A 741 -19.53 28.51 -4.68
CA GLU A 741 -19.97 29.92 -4.75
C GLU A 741 -21.14 30.23 -3.80
N ARG A 742 -22.11 29.29 -3.67
CA ARG A 742 -23.22 29.44 -2.69
C ARG A 742 -22.69 29.48 -1.27
N ILE A 743 -21.84 28.55 -0.88
CA ILE A 743 -21.27 28.47 0.46
C ILE A 743 -20.44 29.72 0.77
N ALA A 744 -19.59 30.15 -0.15
CA ALA A 744 -18.78 31.36 0.00
C ALA A 744 -19.66 32.63 0.10
N THR A 745 -20.79 32.69 -0.63
CA THR A 745 -21.73 33.81 -0.57
C THR A 745 -22.46 33.85 0.78
N ALA A 746 -22.73 32.69 1.37
CA ALA A 746 -23.29 32.59 2.72
C ALA A 746 -22.31 33.01 3.84
N GLY A 747 -21.01 33.12 3.51
CA GLY A 747 -19.96 33.56 4.42
C GLY A 747 -19.24 32.46 5.19
N ALA A 748 -19.52 31.18 4.90
CA ALA A 748 -18.88 30.06 5.53
C ALA A 748 -17.46 29.83 5.01
N GLU A 749 -16.52 29.46 5.89
CA GLU A 749 -15.19 29.01 5.50
C GLU A 749 -15.23 27.57 4.98
N ILE A 750 -14.67 27.34 3.78
CA ILE A 750 -14.73 26.05 3.08
C ILE A 750 -13.44 25.27 3.32
N TYR A 751 -13.58 24.05 3.80
CA TYR A 751 -12.49 23.09 3.95
C TYR A 751 -12.84 21.79 3.19
N ARG A 752 -11.84 21.23 2.45
CA ARG A 752 -12.03 20.07 1.57
C ARG A 752 -11.02 18.98 1.89
N THR A 753 -11.48 17.73 2.00
CA THR A 753 -10.59 16.59 2.30
C THR A 753 -9.61 16.30 1.18
N ASP A 754 -9.96 16.50 -0.08
CA ASP A 754 -9.09 16.32 -1.25
C ASP A 754 -7.90 17.29 -1.31
N VAL A 755 -7.98 18.41 -0.56
CA VAL A 755 -6.92 19.44 -0.50
C VAL A 755 -6.12 19.34 0.80
N SER A 756 -6.80 19.07 1.92
CA SER A 756 -6.22 19.21 3.26
C SER A 756 -6.03 17.87 3.99
N GLY A 757 -6.47 16.74 3.39
CA GLY A 757 -6.59 15.47 4.11
C GLY A 757 -7.67 15.54 5.18
N ALA A 758 -7.53 14.80 6.27
CA ALA A 758 -8.50 14.85 7.37
C ALA A 758 -8.53 16.25 8.04
N ILE A 759 -9.74 16.78 8.25
CA ILE A 759 -10.00 18.14 8.75
C ILE A 759 -10.69 18.06 10.10
N THR A 760 -10.16 18.77 11.10
CA THR A 760 -10.76 18.80 12.43
C THR A 760 -11.10 20.24 12.84
N VAL A 761 -12.36 20.48 13.19
CA VAL A 761 -12.84 21.69 13.88
C VAL A 761 -13.00 21.36 15.36
N GLN A 762 -12.35 22.11 16.22
CA GLN A 762 -12.31 21.84 17.66
C GLN A 762 -12.94 22.98 18.45
N VAL A 763 -13.80 22.62 19.40
CA VAL A 763 -14.39 23.56 20.37
C VAL A 763 -13.48 23.68 21.58
N ASN A 764 -13.00 24.86 21.83
CA ASN A 764 -12.29 25.14 23.08
C ASN A 764 -13.29 25.53 24.17
N GLU A 765 -13.09 25.03 25.40
CA GLU A 765 -13.81 25.55 26.55
C GLU A 765 -13.48 27.04 26.68
N THR A 766 -14.47 27.91 26.59
CA THR A 766 -14.36 29.33 26.92
C THR A 766 -14.49 29.58 28.42
#